data_99fe39f376cf36d027548f9233d607d4
#
_entry.id   99fe39f376cf36d027548f9233d607d4
#
_cell.length_a   1.000
_cell.length_b   1.000
_cell.length_c   1.000
_cell.angle_alpha   90.00
_cell.angle_beta   90.00
_cell.angle_gamma   90.00
#
_symmetry.space_group_name_H-M   'P 1'
#
loop_
_entity.id
_entity.type
_entity.pdbx_description
1 polymer ?
#
loop_
_entity_poly.entity_id
_entity_poly.type
_entity_poly.pdbx_seq_one_letter_code
_entity_poly.pdbx_strand_id
1 'polypeptide(L)'
;MEEGKLCIIKKIKSINILKKIFLFLRLNKKLDIIIHNKSLQNKFDLTIDDYKNASKKYMTIEENGKVKIYSSESNLLIFEGEFIKGKRNCKGKEYYSDGKIKFEGEYLNGKKITGKLYDTEGNEILSLNDGKGKESYNNGILQFQGEYFDGRRWNGKTYNYQGKEEYEIKCGQGKVKVYYNTGELKYEGEYLNGLKNGKAKEYYKNGQLKLEGEYIEGKLNGKIKEYHENGSMKYEIEYINGLKNGKALERHDNNYLAFKGEYKNGIKIGKALEYNYLGNLIFGGDYIDGKRNGKVKEFYETGELKCEDDYINGLKNGICKEYHNNGILKFEGVFINGKLRKNLIKLYHNNGKVKFYGEYLNEDENKSFNINDINWNGNVKEYYDNGQLKFEGNYLNGLKNGKAKEYYNNGKLKFEGDYLNGMRNGQGKEYYDNGRLKYEGEYLNNEYNAKVEIFHDNGKLLFQGEYSNGKKNGKGKEFHKSGKLIYEGEYSNNLRLEGHIKEYYDNNKLKFDGKYLNGKLNGTVKEYHDNGKLKFEGEYLNNEKNGKGIEYDNKGNIIFEGNYLNDIYWEGNEKEYHPNGKLKFEVNYLNGLKSGKVKEYYDNERIKFEGEYKNNELNGKAIEYFFNGRIKFNGEYLNGRKNGECKEYDNINGLEFEGIYIDGIRWTGKGSEYNSKGNLVFEGEYLDGKRWNGLLIEYGQDGSQVIFYGNVVEGIKFLIE
;
A
#
# COMPACT_ATOMS: atom_id res chain seq x y z
N MET A 1 -11.02 18.41 -55.58
CA MET A 1 -10.54 18.88 -54.28
C MET A 1 -9.58 17.88 -53.59
N GLU A 2 -9.64 16.56 -53.86
CA GLU A 2 -8.74 15.57 -53.27
C GLU A 2 -7.35 15.54 -53.93
N GLU A 3 -7.23 15.74 -55.23
CA GLU A 3 -5.93 15.79 -55.94
C GLU A 3 -5.05 16.99 -55.50
N GLY A 4 -5.67 18.10 -55.14
CA GLY A 4 -4.94 19.28 -54.60
C GLY A 4 -4.30 19.04 -53.23
N LYS A 5 -4.90 18.23 -52.37
CA LYS A 5 -4.39 17.88 -51.04
C LYS A 5 -3.21 16.91 -51.08
N LEU A 6 -3.20 16.01 -52.05
CA LEU A 6 -2.09 15.04 -52.27
C LEU A 6 -0.83 15.79 -52.78
N CYS A 7 -1.01 16.85 -53.57
CA CYS A 7 0.07 17.63 -54.09
C CYS A 7 0.80 18.48 -53.01
N ILE A 8 0.09 18.92 -51.99
CA ILE A 8 0.67 19.69 -50.89
C ILE A 8 1.54 18.78 -50.01
N ILE A 9 1.09 17.59 -49.71
CA ILE A 9 1.83 16.61 -48.87
C ILE A 9 3.15 16.18 -49.52
N LYS A 10 3.19 16.05 -50.84
CA LYS A 10 4.41 15.74 -51.61
C LYS A 10 5.49 16.83 -51.54
N LYS A 11 5.11 18.09 -51.27
CA LYS A 11 6.02 19.25 -51.17
C LYS A 11 6.65 19.43 -49.79
N ILE A 12 6.14 18.76 -48.75
CA ILE A 12 6.66 18.89 -47.40
C ILE A 12 7.92 18.04 -47.23
N LYS A 13 9.07 18.66 -47.10
CA LYS A 13 10.37 18.00 -46.92
C LYS A 13 10.64 17.55 -45.46
N SER A 14 10.07 18.26 -44.49
CA SER A 14 10.31 17.96 -43.08
C SER A 14 9.48 16.75 -42.58
N ILE A 15 10.16 15.71 -42.16
CA ILE A 15 9.54 14.50 -41.61
C ILE A 15 8.75 14.79 -40.30
N ASN A 16 9.20 15.72 -39.48
CA ASN A 16 8.54 16.11 -38.25
C ASN A 16 7.20 16.82 -38.49
N ILE A 17 7.12 17.66 -39.54
CA ILE A 17 5.87 18.30 -39.94
C ILE A 17 4.91 17.25 -40.52
N LEU A 18 5.39 16.34 -41.36
CA LEU A 18 4.60 15.22 -41.87
C LEU A 18 4.05 14.34 -40.75
N LYS A 19 4.89 13.95 -39.77
CA LYS A 19 4.44 13.17 -38.59
C LYS A 19 3.34 13.89 -37.81
N LYS A 20 3.46 15.21 -37.60
CA LYS A 20 2.41 16.01 -36.94
C LYS A 20 1.11 16.04 -37.74
N ILE A 21 1.15 16.25 -39.04
CA ILE A 21 -0.04 16.25 -39.90
C ILE A 21 -0.71 14.86 -39.88
N PHE A 22 0.08 13.78 -39.95
CA PHE A 22 -0.43 12.42 -39.89
C PHE A 22 -1.06 12.05 -38.53
N LEU A 23 -0.65 12.67 -37.40
CA LEU A 23 -1.33 12.47 -36.12
C LEU A 23 -2.82 12.86 -36.15
N PHE A 24 -3.20 13.86 -36.94
CA PHE A 24 -4.57 14.35 -37.04
C PHE A 24 -5.45 13.63 -38.07
N LEU A 25 -4.88 12.70 -38.86
CA LEU A 25 -5.64 11.96 -39.84
C LEU A 25 -6.14 10.62 -39.27
N ARG A 26 -7.37 10.24 -39.61
CA ARG A 26 -7.89 8.89 -39.32
C ARG A 26 -7.07 7.82 -40.05
N LEU A 27 -6.94 6.64 -39.47
CA LEU A 27 -6.04 5.58 -39.95
C LEU A 27 -6.31 5.18 -41.41
N ASN A 28 -7.56 5.06 -41.83
CA ASN A 28 -7.93 4.79 -43.23
C ASN A 28 -7.49 5.90 -44.19
N LYS A 29 -7.57 7.16 -43.80
CA LYS A 29 -7.09 8.28 -44.61
C LYS A 29 -5.55 8.36 -44.66
N LYS A 30 -4.88 7.95 -43.61
CA LYS A 30 -3.41 7.78 -43.60
C LYS A 30 -3.00 6.74 -44.64
N LEU A 31 -3.68 5.62 -44.65
CA LEU A 31 -3.42 4.50 -45.56
C LEU A 31 -3.69 4.89 -47.03
N ASP A 32 -4.81 5.56 -47.32
CA ASP A 32 -5.14 6.03 -48.69
C ASP A 32 -4.06 6.96 -49.26
N ILE A 33 -3.44 7.80 -48.42
CA ILE A 33 -2.38 8.71 -48.86
C ILE A 33 -1.06 7.97 -49.10
N ILE A 34 -0.77 6.97 -48.33
CA ILE A 34 0.51 6.26 -48.33
C ILE A 34 0.56 5.13 -49.31
N ILE A 35 -0.59 4.45 -49.61
CA ILE A 35 -0.65 3.25 -50.44
C ILE A 35 -0.09 3.44 -51.84
N HIS A 36 -0.16 4.67 -52.37
CA HIS A 36 0.35 5.01 -53.71
C HIS A 36 1.71 5.73 -53.64
N ASN A 37 2.37 5.81 -52.51
CA ASN A 37 3.61 6.58 -52.38
C ASN A 37 4.69 5.86 -51.57
N LYS A 38 5.53 5.10 -52.31
CA LYS A 38 6.62 4.30 -51.71
C LYS A 38 7.63 5.12 -50.88
N SER A 39 7.84 6.39 -51.23
CA SER A 39 8.71 7.29 -50.46
C SER A 39 8.12 7.65 -49.09
N LEU A 40 6.80 7.78 -49.00
CA LEU A 40 6.12 8.02 -47.72
C LEU A 40 6.04 6.73 -46.87
N GLN A 41 5.84 5.57 -47.52
CA GLN A 41 5.86 4.27 -46.83
C GLN A 41 7.18 4.08 -46.07
N ASN A 42 8.30 4.29 -46.76
CA ASN A 42 9.64 4.18 -46.13
C ASN A 42 9.94 5.22 -45.07
N LYS A 43 9.38 6.43 -45.18
CA LYS A 43 9.57 7.51 -44.19
C LYS A 43 8.79 7.30 -42.88
N PHE A 44 7.74 6.50 -42.92
CA PHE A 44 6.88 6.23 -41.76
C PHE A 44 7.07 4.85 -41.17
N ASP A 45 8.03 4.06 -41.69
CA ASP A 45 8.32 2.68 -41.28
C ASP A 45 7.05 1.79 -41.21
N LEU A 46 6.12 1.97 -42.17
CA LEU A 46 4.89 1.20 -42.20
C LEU A 46 5.14 -0.17 -42.82
N THR A 47 4.76 -1.18 -42.09
CA THR A 47 4.86 -2.57 -42.49
C THR A 47 3.59 -3.07 -43.17
N ILE A 48 3.67 -4.18 -43.89
CA ILE A 48 2.50 -4.86 -44.45
C ILE A 48 1.49 -5.21 -43.35
N ASP A 49 1.95 -5.48 -42.14
CA ASP A 49 1.07 -5.83 -41.03
C ASP A 49 0.25 -4.63 -40.51
N ASP A 50 0.76 -3.41 -40.61
CA ASP A 50 -0.02 -2.22 -40.33
C ASP A 50 -1.19 -2.04 -41.27
N TYR A 51 -1.01 -2.39 -42.55
CA TYR A 51 -2.09 -2.36 -43.54
C TYR A 51 -3.11 -3.50 -43.34
N LYS A 52 -2.66 -4.70 -42.99
CA LYS A 52 -3.54 -5.83 -42.68
C LYS A 52 -4.44 -5.50 -41.49
N ASN A 53 -3.87 -4.94 -40.41
CA ASN A 53 -4.58 -4.55 -39.18
C ASN A 53 -5.64 -3.47 -39.43
N ALA A 54 -5.35 -2.51 -40.30
CA ALA A 54 -6.24 -1.38 -40.57
C ALA A 54 -7.44 -1.78 -41.48
N SER A 55 -7.23 -2.66 -42.46
CA SER A 55 -8.26 -3.05 -43.42
C SER A 55 -9.14 -4.21 -42.98
N LYS A 56 -8.73 -4.94 -41.91
CA LYS A 56 -9.28 -6.23 -41.51
C LYS A 56 -9.28 -7.27 -42.60
N LYS A 57 -8.73 -6.95 -43.80
CA LYS A 57 -8.58 -7.81 -44.95
C LYS A 57 -7.31 -7.42 -45.70
N TYR A 58 -6.66 -8.39 -46.29
CA TYR A 58 -5.58 -8.14 -47.22
C TYR A 58 -5.76 -9.02 -48.47
N MET A 59 -5.20 -8.61 -49.60
CA MET A 59 -5.25 -9.36 -50.84
C MET A 59 -3.85 -9.66 -51.37
N THR A 60 -3.76 -10.80 -52.04
CA THR A 60 -2.57 -11.21 -52.78
C THR A 60 -2.97 -11.42 -54.24
N ILE A 61 -2.07 -11.12 -55.13
CA ILE A 61 -2.25 -11.35 -56.59
C ILE A 61 -1.25 -12.44 -56.97
N GLU A 62 -1.74 -13.52 -57.50
CA GLU A 62 -0.91 -14.63 -58.04
C GLU A 62 -0.31 -14.24 -59.38
N GLU A 63 0.73 -14.97 -59.81
CA GLU A 63 1.40 -14.74 -61.10
C GLU A 63 0.45 -14.91 -62.28
N ASN A 64 -0.60 -15.72 -62.16
CA ASN A 64 -1.63 -15.92 -63.13
C ASN A 64 -2.73 -14.82 -63.13
N GLY A 65 -2.59 -13.78 -62.35
CA GLY A 65 -3.53 -12.65 -62.26
C GLY A 65 -4.74 -12.91 -61.37
N LYS A 66 -4.87 -14.06 -60.71
CA LYS A 66 -5.94 -14.32 -59.74
C LYS A 66 -5.68 -13.57 -58.46
N VAL A 67 -6.76 -13.06 -57.86
CA VAL A 67 -6.75 -12.34 -56.60
C VAL A 67 -7.30 -13.21 -55.50
N LYS A 68 -6.56 -13.28 -54.40
CA LYS A 68 -7.01 -13.91 -53.16
C LYS A 68 -7.15 -12.86 -52.07
N ILE A 69 -8.29 -12.87 -51.38
CA ILE A 69 -8.60 -11.95 -50.27
C ILE A 69 -8.70 -12.76 -48.97
N TYR A 70 -7.94 -12.36 -47.96
CA TYR A 70 -7.87 -13.03 -46.66
C TYR A 70 -8.39 -12.09 -45.53
N SER A 71 -8.89 -12.71 -44.48
CA SER A 71 -9.13 -12.01 -43.20
C SER A 71 -7.80 -11.71 -42.51
N SER A 72 -7.60 -10.49 -42.06
CA SER A 72 -6.38 -10.11 -41.29
C SER A 72 -6.38 -10.66 -39.87
N GLU A 73 -7.55 -10.96 -39.31
CA GLU A 73 -7.71 -11.45 -37.93
C GLU A 73 -7.48 -12.98 -37.87
N SER A 74 -7.98 -13.73 -38.85
CA SER A 74 -7.93 -15.22 -38.86
C SER A 74 -7.01 -15.80 -39.89
N ASN A 75 -6.47 -14.99 -40.81
CA ASN A 75 -5.69 -15.41 -41.97
C ASN A 75 -6.43 -16.40 -42.92
N LEU A 76 -7.76 -16.48 -42.82
CA LEU A 76 -8.59 -17.36 -43.64
C LEU A 76 -8.94 -16.70 -44.96
N LEU A 77 -9.01 -17.52 -46.01
CA LEU A 77 -9.40 -17.12 -47.36
C LEU A 77 -10.89 -16.73 -47.36
N ILE A 78 -11.20 -15.50 -47.82
CA ILE A 78 -12.58 -15.01 -47.98
C ILE A 78 -13.06 -15.09 -49.38
N PHE A 79 -12.16 -14.86 -50.36
CA PHE A 79 -12.49 -14.86 -51.77
C PHE A 79 -11.25 -15.20 -52.60
N GLU A 80 -11.46 -15.94 -53.67
CA GLU A 80 -10.49 -16.09 -54.78
C GLU A 80 -11.18 -15.93 -56.13
N GLY A 81 -10.53 -15.28 -57.08
CA GLY A 81 -11.11 -15.09 -58.42
C GLY A 81 -10.49 -13.95 -59.19
N GLU A 82 -11.11 -13.57 -60.27
CA GLU A 82 -10.63 -12.56 -61.20
C GLU A 82 -11.27 -11.20 -60.95
N PHE A 83 -10.51 -10.13 -61.18
CA PHE A 83 -10.96 -8.75 -61.05
C PHE A 83 -10.71 -7.96 -62.33
N ILE A 84 -11.72 -7.20 -62.80
CA ILE A 84 -11.61 -6.26 -63.88
C ILE A 84 -12.00 -4.87 -63.36
N LYS A 85 -11.13 -3.86 -63.51
CA LYS A 85 -11.33 -2.50 -63.04
C LYS A 85 -11.74 -2.45 -61.54
N GLY A 86 -11.09 -3.29 -60.70
CA GLY A 86 -11.32 -3.33 -59.25
C GLY A 86 -12.63 -3.98 -58.79
N LYS A 87 -13.36 -4.63 -59.72
CA LYS A 87 -14.59 -5.38 -59.39
C LYS A 87 -14.40 -6.85 -59.72
N ARG A 88 -14.97 -7.75 -58.88
CA ARG A 88 -15.02 -9.19 -59.16
C ARG A 88 -15.63 -9.41 -60.54
N ASN A 89 -14.98 -10.20 -61.34
CA ASN A 89 -15.42 -10.52 -62.71
C ASN A 89 -14.99 -11.92 -63.08
N CYS A 90 -15.65 -12.55 -64.11
CA CYS A 90 -15.37 -13.91 -64.48
C CYS A 90 -15.53 -14.90 -63.33
N LYS A 91 -14.71 -15.95 -63.26
CA LYS A 91 -14.85 -17.03 -62.28
C LYS A 91 -14.31 -16.61 -60.89
N GLY A 92 -15.05 -16.97 -59.84
CA GLY A 92 -14.59 -16.73 -58.47
C GLY A 92 -15.32 -17.58 -57.42
N LYS A 93 -14.66 -17.73 -56.27
CA LYS A 93 -15.19 -18.44 -55.11
C LYS A 93 -15.17 -17.55 -53.88
N GLU A 94 -16.24 -17.62 -53.13
CA GLU A 94 -16.33 -17.01 -51.79
C GLU A 94 -16.33 -18.10 -50.72
N TYR A 95 -15.79 -17.78 -49.56
CA TYR A 95 -15.67 -18.70 -48.45
C TYR A 95 -16.31 -18.16 -47.17
N TYR A 96 -16.80 -19.03 -46.32
CA TYR A 96 -17.20 -18.77 -44.96
C TYR A 96 -15.95 -18.68 -44.06
N SER A 97 -16.16 -18.22 -42.84
CA SER A 97 -15.10 -18.14 -41.81
C SER A 97 -14.56 -19.50 -41.34
N ASP A 98 -15.23 -20.59 -41.65
CA ASP A 98 -14.78 -21.98 -41.42
C ASP A 98 -14.01 -22.58 -42.60
N GLY A 99 -13.82 -21.80 -43.68
CA GLY A 99 -13.10 -22.22 -44.89
C GLY A 99 -13.95 -22.99 -45.92
N LYS A 100 -15.22 -23.25 -45.64
CA LYS A 100 -16.12 -23.88 -46.60
C LYS A 100 -16.54 -22.91 -47.69
N ILE A 101 -16.81 -23.44 -48.87
CA ILE A 101 -17.26 -22.64 -50.01
C ILE A 101 -18.64 -22.06 -49.70
N LYS A 102 -18.77 -20.75 -49.87
CA LYS A 102 -20.02 -20.00 -49.77
C LYS A 102 -20.68 -19.79 -51.11
N PHE A 103 -19.88 -19.49 -52.13
CA PHE A 103 -20.33 -19.35 -53.51
C PHE A 103 -19.21 -19.74 -54.46
N GLU A 104 -19.57 -20.41 -55.51
CA GLU A 104 -18.67 -20.72 -56.63
C GLU A 104 -19.41 -20.46 -57.97
N GLY A 105 -18.82 -19.60 -58.82
CA GLY A 105 -19.46 -19.26 -60.06
C GLY A 105 -18.83 -18.09 -60.79
N GLU A 106 -19.62 -17.47 -61.68
CA GLU A 106 -19.19 -16.35 -62.50
C GLU A 106 -19.76 -15.05 -62.02
N TYR A 107 -18.93 -14.02 -62.09
CA TYR A 107 -19.24 -12.65 -61.72
C TYR A 107 -19.20 -11.74 -62.95
N LEU A 108 -20.07 -10.75 -62.97
CA LEU A 108 -20.01 -9.64 -63.93
C LEU A 108 -20.16 -8.32 -63.14
N ASN A 109 -19.15 -7.46 -63.21
CA ASN A 109 -19.11 -6.16 -62.48
C ASN A 109 -19.39 -6.27 -60.98
N GLY A 110 -18.91 -7.34 -60.32
CA GLY A 110 -19.10 -7.59 -58.90
C GLY A 110 -20.38 -8.37 -58.55
N LYS A 111 -21.26 -8.64 -59.49
CA LYS A 111 -22.52 -9.38 -59.31
C LYS A 111 -22.36 -10.83 -59.72
N LYS A 112 -23.01 -11.76 -59.01
CA LYS A 112 -23.07 -13.21 -59.32
C LYS A 112 -24.04 -13.44 -60.46
N ILE A 113 -23.63 -14.10 -61.52
CA ILE A 113 -24.46 -14.37 -62.73
C ILE A 113 -24.81 -15.85 -62.84
N THR A 114 -23.81 -16.73 -62.79
CA THR A 114 -23.97 -18.15 -62.88
C THR A 114 -23.17 -18.82 -61.80
N GLY A 115 -23.69 -19.86 -61.15
CA GLY A 115 -22.95 -20.57 -60.11
C GLY A 115 -23.85 -21.08 -58.98
N LYS A 116 -23.19 -21.59 -57.94
CA LYS A 116 -23.86 -22.22 -56.81
C LYS A 116 -23.52 -21.53 -55.51
N LEU A 117 -24.52 -21.33 -54.67
CA LEU A 117 -24.40 -20.83 -53.30
C LEU A 117 -24.65 -21.99 -52.32
N TYR A 118 -23.84 -22.05 -51.32
CA TYR A 118 -23.90 -23.10 -50.28
C TYR A 118 -24.14 -22.49 -48.88
N ASP A 119 -24.75 -23.28 -48.00
CA ASP A 119 -24.84 -22.95 -46.58
C ASP A 119 -23.57 -23.27 -45.81
N THR A 120 -23.54 -23.01 -44.50
CA THR A 120 -22.40 -23.32 -43.61
C THR A 120 -22.16 -24.82 -43.42
N GLU A 121 -23.13 -25.65 -43.78
CA GLU A 121 -23.03 -27.12 -43.72
C GLU A 121 -22.48 -27.69 -45.05
N GLY A 122 -22.46 -26.87 -46.12
CA GLY A 122 -22.00 -27.22 -47.44
C GLY A 122 -23.10 -27.67 -48.36
N ASN A 123 -24.37 -27.54 -48.00
CA ASN A 123 -25.50 -27.87 -48.84
C ASN A 123 -25.75 -26.76 -49.86
N GLU A 124 -26.11 -27.12 -51.09
CA GLU A 124 -26.49 -26.15 -52.12
C GLU A 124 -27.84 -25.52 -51.81
N ILE A 125 -27.87 -24.19 -51.64
CA ILE A 125 -29.09 -23.42 -51.32
C ILE A 125 -29.65 -22.66 -52.53
N LEU A 126 -28.81 -22.38 -53.51
CA LEU A 126 -29.21 -21.68 -54.74
C LEU A 126 -28.29 -22.06 -55.91
N SER A 127 -28.88 -22.40 -57.03
CA SER A 127 -28.20 -22.55 -58.34
C SER A 127 -28.68 -21.46 -59.27
N LEU A 128 -27.73 -20.69 -59.83
CA LEU A 128 -27.99 -19.64 -60.81
C LEU A 128 -27.50 -20.06 -62.17
N ASN A 129 -28.35 -19.91 -63.23
CA ASN A 129 -28.00 -20.11 -64.63
C ASN A 129 -28.63 -19.03 -65.46
N ASP A 130 -27.82 -18.11 -65.99
CA ASP A 130 -28.24 -16.97 -66.81
C ASP A 130 -29.45 -16.23 -66.26
N GLY A 131 -29.35 -15.90 -64.93
CA GLY A 131 -30.40 -15.21 -64.23
C GLY A 131 -31.62 -16.03 -63.79
N LYS A 132 -31.69 -17.31 -64.12
CA LYS A 132 -32.73 -18.24 -63.63
C LYS A 132 -32.16 -19.07 -62.50
N GLY A 133 -32.94 -19.23 -61.41
CA GLY A 133 -32.44 -19.96 -60.24
C GLY A 133 -33.56 -20.70 -59.50
N LYS A 134 -33.06 -21.62 -58.66
CA LYS A 134 -33.89 -22.34 -57.68
C LYS A 134 -33.27 -22.15 -56.31
N GLU A 135 -34.08 -21.69 -55.36
CA GLU A 135 -33.70 -21.64 -53.95
C GLU A 135 -34.40 -22.80 -53.23
N SER A 136 -33.68 -23.48 -52.35
CA SER A 136 -34.23 -24.57 -51.56
C SER A 136 -34.02 -24.31 -50.06
N TYR A 137 -34.90 -24.85 -49.24
CA TYR A 137 -34.72 -24.95 -47.79
C TYR A 137 -33.62 -25.96 -47.46
N ASN A 138 -33.16 -25.98 -46.21
CA ASN A 138 -32.15 -26.94 -45.76
C ASN A 138 -32.57 -28.40 -45.89
N ASN A 139 -33.86 -28.68 -45.94
CA ASN A 139 -34.42 -30.00 -46.17
C ASN A 139 -34.47 -30.38 -47.65
N GLY A 140 -33.91 -29.54 -48.56
CA GLY A 140 -33.90 -29.77 -50.00
C GLY A 140 -35.20 -29.42 -50.74
N ILE A 141 -36.25 -29.06 -50.03
CA ILE A 141 -37.53 -28.63 -50.60
C ILE A 141 -37.38 -27.26 -51.25
N LEU A 142 -37.98 -27.11 -52.42
CA LEU A 142 -37.95 -25.89 -53.22
C LEU A 142 -38.61 -24.72 -52.41
N GLN A 143 -37.91 -23.59 -52.35
CA GLN A 143 -38.39 -22.35 -51.73
C GLN A 143 -38.87 -21.33 -52.77
N PHE A 144 -38.10 -21.22 -53.87
CA PHE A 144 -38.42 -20.35 -54.98
C PHE A 144 -37.84 -20.96 -56.30
N GLN A 145 -38.60 -20.85 -57.33
CA GLN A 145 -38.11 -21.18 -58.68
C GLN A 145 -38.53 -20.09 -59.66
N GLY A 146 -37.58 -19.51 -60.39
CA GLY A 146 -37.91 -18.48 -61.33
C GLY A 146 -36.74 -17.66 -61.83
N GLU A 147 -37.04 -16.53 -62.39
CA GLU A 147 -36.07 -15.59 -62.93
C GLU A 147 -35.67 -14.54 -61.85
N TYR A 148 -34.41 -14.15 -61.91
CA TYR A 148 -33.83 -13.12 -61.07
C TYR A 148 -33.46 -11.90 -61.92
N PHE A 149 -33.83 -10.71 -61.47
CA PHE A 149 -33.38 -9.46 -62.06
C PHE A 149 -32.62 -8.64 -61.00
N ASP A 150 -31.37 -8.31 -61.32
CA ASP A 150 -30.45 -7.61 -60.37
C ASP A 150 -30.34 -8.30 -58.98
N GLY A 151 -30.33 -9.65 -59.00
CA GLY A 151 -30.23 -10.46 -57.78
C GLY A 151 -31.53 -10.56 -56.97
N ARG A 152 -32.64 -10.09 -57.48
CA ARG A 152 -33.97 -10.13 -56.86
C ARG A 152 -34.87 -11.11 -57.56
N ARG A 153 -35.76 -11.80 -56.84
CA ARG A 153 -36.81 -12.64 -57.43
C ARG A 153 -37.68 -11.78 -58.32
N TRP A 154 -37.81 -12.14 -59.63
CA TRP A 154 -38.49 -11.31 -60.60
C TRP A 154 -39.75 -11.95 -61.16
N ASN A 155 -39.65 -13.13 -61.76
CA ASN A 155 -40.79 -13.94 -62.21
C ASN A 155 -40.61 -15.36 -61.66
N GLY A 156 -41.63 -15.88 -61.01
CA GLY A 156 -41.56 -17.26 -60.50
C GLY A 156 -42.48 -17.57 -59.38
N LYS A 157 -42.35 -18.76 -58.84
CA LYS A 157 -43.24 -19.29 -57.81
C LYS A 157 -42.50 -19.51 -56.52
N THR A 158 -43.19 -19.17 -55.41
CA THR A 158 -42.70 -19.44 -54.04
C THR A 158 -43.42 -20.66 -53.47
N TYR A 159 -42.68 -21.40 -52.66
CA TYR A 159 -43.17 -22.61 -52.03
C TYR A 159 -42.92 -22.55 -50.53
N ASN A 160 -43.84 -23.12 -49.72
CA ASN A 160 -43.65 -23.26 -48.28
C ASN A 160 -42.71 -24.41 -47.96
N TYR A 161 -42.38 -24.56 -46.67
CA TYR A 161 -41.48 -25.59 -46.17
C TYR A 161 -41.94 -27.04 -46.41
N GLN A 162 -43.22 -27.25 -46.72
CA GLN A 162 -43.82 -28.53 -47.12
C GLN A 162 -43.82 -28.73 -48.65
N GLY A 163 -43.28 -27.78 -49.44
CA GLY A 163 -43.24 -27.85 -50.90
C GLY A 163 -44.54 -27.46 -51.59
N LYS A 164 -45.53 -26.95 -50.90
CA LYS A 164 -46.77 -26.47 -51.48
C LYS A 164 -46.54 -25.08 -52.08
N GLU A 165 -47.00 -24.86 -53.34
CA GLU A 165 -47.01 -23.57 -54.00
C GLU A 165 -47.92 -22.59 -53.23
N GLU A 166 -47.39 -21.39 -52.92
CA GLU A 166 -48.18 -20.38 -52.16
C GLU A 166 -48.47 -19.13 -52.99
N TYR A 167 -47.43 -18.56 -53.62
CA TYR A 167 -47.58 -17.32 -54.38
C TYR A 167 -46.79 -17.30 -55.63
N GLU A 168 -47.26 -16.55 -56.63
CA GLU A 168 -46.57 -16.24 -57.87
C GLU A 168 -46.06 -14.78 -57.86
N ILE A 169 -44.82 -14.56 -58.24
CA ILE A 169 -44.24 -13.24 -58.46
C ILE A 169 -44.21 -12.98 -59.96
N LYS A 170 -44.74 -11.82 -60.42
CA LYS A 170 -44.72 -11.38 -61.82
C LYS A 170 -44.10 -9.99 -61.93
N CYS A 171 -43.09 -9.83 -62.72
CA CYS A 171 -42.33 -8.56 -62.88
C CYS A 171 -41.89 -7.97 -61.54
N GLY A 172 -41.46 -8.82 -60.60
CA GLY A 172 -41.09 -8.42 -59.27
C GLY A 172 -42.25 -7.97 -58.35
N GLN A 173 -43.51 -8.23 -58.73
CA GLN A 173 -44.69 -7.84 -57.98
C GLN A 173 -45.48 -9.07 -57.54
N GLY A 174 -46.01 -9.02 -56.28
CA GLY A 174 -46.91 -10.04 -55.73
C GLY A 174 -46.86 -10.12 -54.22
N LYS A 175 -47.85 -10.83 -53.66
CA LYS A 175 -47.78 -11.25 -52.25
C LYS A 175 -46.76 -12.33 -52.09
N VAL A 176 -46.02 -12.33 -51.00
CA VAL A 176 -45.01 -13.34 -50.70
C VAL A 176 -45.02 -13.71 -49.23
N LYS A 177 -44.71 -14.97 -48.98
CA LYS A 177 -44.18 -15.45 -47.71
C LYS A 177 -42.76 -15.92 -47.91
N VAL A 178 -41.91 -15.53 -46.99
CA VAL A 178 -40.53 -15.97 -46.94
C VAL A 178 -40.31 -16.69 -45.63
N TYR A 179 -39.66 -17.82 -45.65
CA TYR A 179 -39.42 -18.63 -44.47
C TYR A 179 -37.93 -18.67 -44.17
N TYR A 180 -37.60 -18.94 -42.92
CA TYR A 180 -36.24 -19.33 -42.52
C TYR A 180 -35.90 -20.70 -43.16
N ASN A 181 -34.63 -21.00 -43.24
CA ASN A 181 -34.19 -22.31 -43.79
C ASN A 181 -34.66 -23.51 -42.93
N THR A 182 -35.11 -23.26 -41.73
CA THR A 182 -35.66 -24.23 -40.78
C THR A 182 -37.19 -24.37 -40.84
N GLY A 183 -37.86 -23.56 -41.70
CA GLY A 183 -39.27 -23.69 -42.02
C GLY A 183 -40.21 -22.72 -41.32
N GLU A 184 -39.76 -21.95 -40.34
CA GLU A 184 -40.59 -20.95 -39.67
C GLU A 184 -40.82 -19.73 -40.58
N LEU A 185 -41.98 -19.10 -40.48
CA LEU A 185 -42.29 -17.88 -41.23
C LEU A 185 -41.36 -16.74 -40.80
N LYS A 186 -40.70 -16.10 -41.79
CA LYS A 186 -39.76 -14.99 -41.59
C LYS A 186 -40.38 -13.65 -41.96
N TYR A 187 -41.14 -13.63 -43.07
CA TYR A 187 -41.72 -12.41 -43.62
C TYR A 187 -43.02 -12.75 -44.36
N GLU A 188 -44.03 -11.94 -44.21
CA GLU A 188 -45.19 -11.93 -45.11
C GLU A 188 -45.54 -10.49 -45.50
N GLY A 189 -45.83 -10.27 -46.76
CA GLY A 189 -46.14 -8.97 -47.29
C GLY A 189 -46.20 -8.94 -48.80
N GLU A 190 -46.04 -7.74 -49.34
CA GLU A 190 -46.07 -7.54 -50.81
C GLU A 190 -44.67 -7.15 -51.33
N TYR A 191 -44.38 -7.52 -52.55
CA TYR A 191 -43.21 -7.05 -53.29
C TYR A 191 -43.65 -6.16 -54.44
N LEU A 192 -42.87 -5.12 -54.74
CA LEU A 192 -42.94 -4.29 -55.94
C LEU A 192 -41.52 -4.09 -56.46
N ASN A 193 -41.29 -4.37 -57.76
CA ASN A 193 -39.97 -4.35 -58.37
C ASN A 193 -38.95 -5.24 -57.63
N GLY A 194 -39.39 -6.37 -57.08
CA GLY A 194 -38.58 -7.29 -56.29
C GLY A 194 -38.14 -6.79 -54.93
N LEU A 195 -38.72 -5.69 -54.48
CA LEU A 195 -38.46 -5.08 -53.15
C LEU A 195 -39.70 -5.20 -52.28
N LYS A 196 -39.52 -5.31 -50.96
CA LYS A 196 -40.61 -5.23 -50.00
C LYS A 196 -41.40 -3.93 -50.20
N ASN A 197 -42.74 -4.01 -50.29
CA ASN A 197 -43.61 -2.87 -50.53
C ASN A 197 -44.99 -3.10 -49.86
N GLY A 198 -45.67 -2.03 -49.44
CA GLY A 198 -46.97 -2.16 -48.77
C GLY A 198 -46.88 -2.70 -47.37
N LYS A 199 -48.00 -3.13 -46.83
CA LYS A 199 -48.10 -3.68 -45.47
C LYS A 199 -47.40 -5.04 -45.36
N ALA A 200 -46.65 -5.22 -44.27
CA ALA A 200 -45.85 -6.41 -44.05
C ALA A 200 -45.70 -6.74 -42.57
N LYS A 201 -45.42 -8.02 -42.33
CA LYS A 201 -45.02 -8.55 -41.02
C LYS A 201 -43.75 -9.34 -41.14
N GLU A 202 -42.88 -9.17 -40.16
CA GLU A 202 -41.68 -9.98 -39.99
C GLU A 202 -41.74 -10.74 -38.69
N TYR A 203 -41.11 -11.89 -38.60
CA TYR A 203 -41.18 -12.79 -37.47
C TYR A 203 -39.76 -13.23 -37.07
N TYR A 204 -39.60 -13.49 -35.80
CA TYR A 204 -38.41 -14.18 -35.25
C TYR A 204 -38.48 -15.68 -35.56
N LYS A 205 -37.35 -16.36 -35.36
CA LYS A 205 -37.22 -17.81 -35.59
C LYS A 205 -38.14 -18.65 -34.67
N ASN A 206 -38.47 -18.13 -33.50
CA ASN A 206 -39.38 -18.74 -32.53
C ASN A 206 -40.87 -18.50 -32.88
N GLY A 207 -41.15 -17.89 -34.04
CA GLY A 207 -42.50 -17.62 -34.55
C GLY A 207 -43.18 -16.35 -33.99
N GLN A 208 -42.52 -15.66 -33.03
CA GLN A 208 -43.05 -14.40 -32.49
C GLN A 208 -42.95 -13.29 -33.52
N LEU A 209 -43.95 -12.38 -33.51
CA LEU A 209 -43.96 -11.20 -34.38
C LEU A 209 -42.76 -10.30 -33.99
N LYS A 210 -41.95 -9.96 -35.02
CA LYS A 210 -40.79 -9.07 -34.87
C LYS A 210 -41.12 -7.63 -35.23
N LEU A 211 -41.85 -7.46 -36.35
CA LEU A 211 -42.20 -6.15 -36.86
C LEU A 211 -43.51 -6.23 -37.67
N GLU A 212 -44.35 -5.21 -37.53
CA GLU A 212 -45.42 -4.93 -38.44
C GLU A 212 -45.42 -3.47 -38.87
N GLY A 213 -45.72 -3.24 -40.17
CA GLY A 213 -45.76 -1.91 -40.72
C GLY A 213 -45.74 -1.89 -42.24
N GLU A 214 -45.38 -0.77 -42.81
CA GLU A 214 -45.34 -0.57 -44.24
C GLU A 214 -43.93 -0.44 -44.79
N TYR A 215 -43.74 -0.87 -45.99
CA TYR A 215 -42.52 -0.73 -46.77
C TYR A 215 -42.82 0.07 -48.04
N ILE A 216 -41.89 0.97 -48.41
CA ILE A 216 -41.84 1.61 -49.72
C ILE A 216 -40.43 1.37 -50.26
N GLU A 217 -40.35 0.74 -51.48
CA GLU A 217 -39.09 0.41 -52.13
C GLU A 217 -38.06 -0.29 -51.22
N GLY A 218 -38.54 -1.23 -50.40
CA GLY A 218 -37.69 -2.01 -49.49
C GLY A 218 -37.30 -1.30 -48.20
N LYS A 219 -37.76 -0.07 -47.98
CA LYS A 219 -37.50 0.72 -46.77
C LYS A 219 -38.76 0.85 -45.93
N LEU A 220 -38.61 0.76 -44.61
CA LEU A 220 -39.73 1.01 -43.68
C LEU A 220 -40.27 2.43 -43.85
N ASN A 221 -41.59 2.57 -43.85
CA ASN A 221 -42.28 3.84 -44.01
C ASN A 221 -43.62 3.85 -43.27
N GLY A 222 -43.99 5.01 -42.69
CA GLY A 222 -45.24 5.14 -41.89
C GLY A 222 -45.02 4.55 -40.47
N LYS A 223 -46.13 4.22 -39.82
CA LYS A 223 -46.10 3.69 -38.44
C LYS A 223 -45.63 2.23 -38.43
N ILE A 224 -44.57 2.03 -37.66
CA ILE A 224 -43.91 0.70 -37.49
C ILE A 224 -44.02 0.30 -36.04
N LYS A 225 -44.46 -0.93 -35.78
CA LYS A 225 -44.39 -1.60 -34.48
C LYS A 225 -43.29 -2.63 -34.52
N GLU A 226 -42.38 -2.56 -33.60
CA GLU A 226 -41.34 -3.60 -33.40
C GLU A 226 -41.49 -4.25 -32.05
N TYR A 227 -41.23 -5.54 -31.98
CA TYR A 227 -41.37 -6.38 -30.81
C TYR A 227 -40.01 -7.05 -30.47
N HIS A 228 -39.83 -7.38 -29.22
CA HIS A 228 -38.72 -8.23 -28.76
C HIS A 228 -39.02 -9.71 -29.05
N GLU A 229 -37.97 -10.53 -28.98
CA GLU A 229 -38.07 -11.97 -29.25
C GLU A 229 -39.02 -12.73 -28.26
N ASN A 230 -39.27 -12.17 -27.09
CA ASN A 230 -40.26 -12.67 -26.13
C ASN A 230 -41.69 -12.22 -26.44
N GLY A 231 -41.92 -11.48 -27.53
CA GLY A 231 -43.21 -10.98 -27.96
C GLY A 231 -43.66 -9.66 -27.30
N SER A 232 -42.92 -9.10 -26.35
CA SER A 232 -43.22 -7.79 -25.79
C SER A 232 -42.96 -6.65 -26.78
N MET A 233 -43.81 -5.60 -26.74
CA MET A 233 -43.63 -4.45 -27.64
C MET A 233 -42.37 -3.69 -27.31
N LYS A 234 -41.47 -3.51 -28.32
CA LYS A 234 -40.25 -2.72 -28.23
C LYS A 234 -40.53 -1.25 -28.47
N TYR A 235 -41.20 -0.92 -29.56
CA TYR A 235 -41.67 0.44 -29.84
C TYR A 235 -42.78 0.46 -30.92
N GLU A 236 -43.51 1.58 -30.93
CA GLU A 236 -44.31 2.05 -32.08
C GLU A 236 -43.80 3.45 -32.45
N ILE A 237 -43.31 3.59 -33.67
CA ILE A 237 -42.70 4.85 -34.15
C ILE A 237 -42.93 5.03 -35.64
N GLU A 238 -42.92 6.27 -36.09
CA GLU A 238 -43.00 6.60 -37.52
C GLU A 238 -41.63 6.45 -38.18
N TYR A 239 -41.60 5.93 -39.39
CA TYR A 239 -40.45 5.82 -40.26
C TYR A 239 -40.68 6.62 -41.54
N ILE A 240 -39.65 7.32 -42.00
CA ILE A 240 -39.63 7.96 -43.33
C ILE A 240 -38.35 7.50 -44.01
N ASN A 241 -38.53 6.85 -45.22
CA ASN A 241 -37.43 6.32 -46.02
C ASN A 241 -36.47 5.40 -45.22
N GLY A 242 -37.01 4.60 -44.31
CA GLY A 242 -36.23 3.64 -43.53
C GLY A 242 -35.55 4.24 -42.27
N LEU A 243 -35.83 5.50 -41.93
CA LEU A 243 -35.26 6.20 -40.79
C LEU A 243 -36.36 6.55 -39.80
N LYS A 244 -36.09 6.35 -38.49
CA LYS A 244 -36.99 6.74 -37.39
C LYS A 244 -37.30 8.23 -37.41
N ASN A 245 -38.57 8.61 -37.27
CA ASN A 245 -39.05 9.99 -37.20
C ASN A 245 -40.16 10.16 -36.16
N GLY A 246 -40.28 11.38 -35.62
CA GLY A 246 -41.32 11.72 -34.67
C GLY A 246 -41.07 11.21 -33.25
N LYS A 247 -42.12 11.26 -32.44
CA LYS A 247 -42.05 10.85 -31.02
C LYS A 247 -41.89 9.35 -30.88
N ALA A 248 -41.04 8.97 -29.93
CA ALA A 248 -40.70 7.57 -29.65
C ALA A 248 -40.87 7.23 -28.18
N LEU A 249 -41.46 6.05 -27.94
CA LEU A 249 -41.46 5.36 -26.66
C LEU A 249 -40.88 3.97 -26.88
N GLU A 250 -39.64 3.78 -26.52
CA GLU A 250 -38.98 2.49 -26.65
C GLU A 250 -38.94 1.76 -25.31
N ARG A 251 -39.09 0.44 -25.32
CA ARG A 251 -39.14 -0.39 -24.12
C ARG A 251 -38.08 -1.47 -24.18
N HIS A 252 -37.63 -1.90 -23.03
CA HIS A 252 -36.84 -3.12 -22.84
C HIS A 252 -37.73 -4.37 -23.03
N ASP A 253 -37.15 -5.53 -23.17
CA ASP A 253 -37.85 -6.80 -23.35
C ASP A 253 -38.68 -7.21 -22.11
N ASN A 254 -38.33 -6.70 -20.93
CA ASN A 254 -39.10 -6.80 -19.67
C ASN A 254 -40.26 -5.78 -19.57
N ASN A 255 -40.55 -5.03 -20.64
CA ASN A 255 -41.57 -4.04 -20.78
C ASN A 255 -41.38 -2.70 -20.03
N TYR A 256 -40.28 -2.52 -19.27
CA TYR A 256 -39.92 -1.20 -18.75
C TYR A 256 -39.57 -0.23 -19.87
N LEU A 257 -39.83 1.07 -19.64
CA LEU A 257 -39.46 2.10 -20.59
C LEU A 257 -37.93 2.15 -20.72
N ALA A 258 -37.40 2.20 -21.94
CA ALA A 258 -36.01 2.33 -22.25
C ALA A 258 -35.64 3.74 -22.73
N PHE A 259 -36.50 4.33 -23.59
CA PHE A 259 -36.30 5.65 -24.16
C PHE A 259 -37.62 6.37 -24.39
N LYS A 260 -37.66 7.66 -24.08
CA LYS A 260 -38.78 8.57 -24.40
C LYS A 260 -38.18 9.86 -25.00
N GLY A 261 -38.50 10.15 -26.23
CA GLY A 261 -37.96 11.32 -26.93
C GLY A 261 -38.49 11.45 -28.35
N GLU A 262 -37.69 12.12 -29.19
CA GLU A 262 -38.03 12.33 -30.60
C GLU A 262 -36.86 11.98 -31.49
N TYR A 263 -37.18 11.48 -32.70
CA TYR A 263 -36.23 11.23 -33.77
C TYR A 263 -36.52 12.10 -34.99
N LYS A 264 -35.49 12.52 -35.70
CA LYS A 264 -35.56 13.11 -37.04
C LYS A 264 -34.51 12.46 -37.92
N ASN A 265 -34.95 11.82 -39.00
CA ASN A 265 -34.06 11.07 -39.89
C ASN A 265 -33.13 10.06 -39.16
N GLY A 266 -33.68 9.33 -38.18
CA GLY A 266 -32.97 8.35 -37.39
C GLY A 266 -32.08 8.90 -36.27
N ILE A 267 -32.03 10.22 -36.11
CA ILE A 267 -31.20 10.92 -35.13
C ILE A 267 -32.08 11.42 -33.99
N LYS A 268 -31.64 11.23 -32.74
CA LYS A 268 -32.32 11.76 -31.55
C LYS A 268 -32.32 13.28 -31.56
N ILE A 269 -33.47 13.90 -31.30
CA ILE A 269 -33.64 15.37 -31.21
C ILE A 269 -34.55 15.74 -30.02
N GLY A 270 -34.46 17.02 -29.58
CA GLY A 270 -35.31 17.57 -28.54
C GLY A 270 -35.11 16.89 -27.17
N LYS A 271 -36.12 17.04 -26.32
CA LYS A 271 -36.10 16.46 -24.96
C LYS A 271 -36.18 14.95 -24.98
N ALA A 272 -35.28 14.32 -24.22
CA ALA A 272 -35.21 12.86 -24.12
C ALA A 272 -34.99 12.40 -22.69
N LEU A 273 -35.57 11.24 -22.39
CA LEU A 273 -35.35 10.49 -21.15
C LEU A 273 -34.95 9.07 -21.54
N GLU A 274 -33.91 8.55 -20.85
CA GLU A 274 -33.45 7.17 -21.03
C GLU A 274 -33.49 6.44 -19.69
N TYR A 275 -33.86 5.17 -19.73
CA TYR A 275 -34.08 4.34 -18.54
C TYR A 275 -33.29 3.04 -18.66
N ASN A 276 -32.83 2.52 -17.53
CA ASN A 276 -32.17 1.22 -17.46
C ASN A 276 -33.18 0.05 -17.47
N TYR A 277 -32.65 -1.15 -17.45
CA TYR A 277 -33.42 -2.38 -17.45
C TYR A 277 -34.32 -2.59 -16.20
N LEU A 278 -34.04 -1.89 -15.12
CA LEU A 278 -34.82 -1.88 -13.88
C LEU A 278 -35.95 -0.81 -13.90
N GLY A 279 -36.01 0.00 -14.96
CA GLY A 279 -36.97 1.10 -15.12
C GLY A 279 -36.54 2.40 -14.45
N ASN A 280 -35.34 2.47 -13.90
CA ASN A 280 -34.80 3.69 -13.31
C ASN A 280 -34.34 4.66 -14.40
N LEU A 281 -34.58 5.95 -14.21
CA LEU A 281 -34.10 7.01 -15.10
C LEU A 281 -32.56 7.06 -15.00
N ILE A 282 -31.87 7.01 -16.16
CA ILE A 282 -30.41 7.10 -16.25
C ILE A 282 -29.92 8.35 -16.99
N PHE A 283 -30.81 8.98 -17.79
CA PHE A 283 -30.49 10.19 -18.55
C PHE A 283 -31.75 11.04 -18.75
N GLY A 284 -31.60 12.36 -18.63
CA GLY A 284 -32.60 13.34 -18.98
C GLY A 284 -31.96 14.61 -19.53
N GLY A 285 -32.32 15.02 -20.74
CA GLY A 285 -31.72 16.19 -21.37
C GLY A 285 -32.21 16.41 -22.81
N ASP A 286 -31.61 17.40 -23.45
CA ASP A 286 -31.94 17.73 -24.83
C ASP A 286 -30.89 17.18 -25.81
N TYR A 287 -31.35 16.81 -27.00
CA TYR A 287 -30.53 16.40 -28.13
C TYR A 287 -30.67 17.39 -29.30
N ILE A 288 -29.57 17.82 -29.89
CA ILE A 288 -29.52 18.53 -31.18
C ILE A 288 -28.60 17.72 -32.11
N ASP A 289 -29.13 17.33 -33.29
CA ASP A 289 -28.40 16.51 -34.27
C ASP A 289 -27.73 15.26 -33.66
N GLY A 290 -28.46 14.56 -32.78
CA GLY A 290 -27.97 13.36 -32.11
C GLY A 290 -26.94 13.60 -31.01
N LYS A 291 -26.63 14.84 -30.71
CA LYS A 291 -25.66 15.20 -29.67
C LYS A 291 -26.38 15.84 -28.49
N ARG A 292 -25.94 15.52 -27.29
CA ARG A 292 -26.43 16.16 -26.07
C ARG A 292 -26.24 17.67 -26.14
N ASN A 293 -27.25 18.42 -25.70
CA ASN A 293 -27.24 19.88 -25.73
C ASN A 293 -28.09 20.47 -24.59
N GLY A 294 -27.75 21.70 -24.13
CA GLY A 294 -28.45 22.31 -23.01
C GLY A 294 -28.17 21.61 -21.67
N LYS A 295 -29.12 21.71 -20.75
CA LYS A 295 -29.01 21.10 -19.43
C LYS A 295 -29.30 19.59 -19.48
N VAL A 296 -28.36 18.81 -19.01
CA VAL A 296 -28.40 17.35 -19.00
C VAL A 296 -28.29 16.85 -17.56
N LYS A 297 -29.08 15.85 -17.23
CA LYS A 297 -28.99 15.11 -15.97
C LYS A 297 -28.70 13.65 -16.29
N GLU A 298 -27.68 13.11 -15.67
CA GLU A 298 -27.42 11.68 -15.67
C GLU A 298 -27.64 11.12 -14.27
N PHE A 299 -28.05 9.85 -14.21
CA PHE A 299 -28.41 9.20 -12.96
C PHE A 299 -27.60 7.89 -12.84
N TYR A 300 -27.41 7.43 -11.63
CA TYR A 300 -26.86 6.09 -11.35
C TYR A 300 -27.89 5.02 -11.77
N GLU A 301 -27.45 3.79 -11.88
CA GLU A 301 -28.34 2.65 -12.20
C GLU A 301 -29.46 2.48 -11.18
N THR A 302 -29.25 2.94 -9.96
CA THR A 302 -30.20 2.94 -8.86
C THR A 302 -31.26 4.05 -8.96
N GLY A 303 -31.03 5.07 -9.84
CA GLY A 303 -31.96 6.17 -10.12
C GLY A 303 -31.63 7.48 -9.40
N GLU A 304 -30.61 7.52 -8.53
CA GLU A 304 -30.14 8.76 -7.90
C GLU A 304 -29.37 9.63 -8.89
N LEU A 305 -29.49 10.96 -8.72
CA LEU A 305 -28.79 11.92 -9.57
C LEU A 305 -27.25 11.74 -9.49
N LYS A 306 -26.63 11.49 -10.66
CA LYS A 306 -25.18 11.32 -10.79
C LYS A 306 -24.48 12.61 -11.17
N CYS A 307 -25.03 13.31 -12.19
CA CYS A 307 -24.48 14.58 -12.59
C CYS A 307 -25.52 15.50 -13.22
N GLU A 308 -25.25 16.80 -13.14
CA GLU A 308 -26.03 17.88 -13.74
C GLU A 308 -25.06 18.81 -14.47
N ASP A 309 -25.12 18.78 -15.79
CA ASP A 309 -24.11 19.38 -16.66
C ASP A 309 -24.76 20.20 -17.77
N ASP A 310 -24.08 21.25 -18.21
CA ASP A 310 -24.43 21.96 -19.42
C ASP A 310 -23.63 21.43 -20.62
N TYR A 311 -24.30 21.19 -21.75
CA TYR A 311 -23.71 20.67 -22.98
C TYR A 311 -23.94 21.60 -24.17
N ILE A 312 -22.95 21.70 -25.05
CA ILE A 312 -23.06 22.33 -26.40
C ILE A 312 -22.42 21.35 -27.40
N ASN A 313 -23.20 20.94 -28.42
CA ASN A 313 -22.75 20.03 -29.49
C ASN A 313 -22.12 18.71 -28.96
N GLY A 314 -22.65 18.16 -27.88
CA GLY A 314 -22.16 16.92 -27.28
C GLY A 314 -20.94 17.05 -26.37
N LEU A 315 -20.50 18.27 -26.13
CA LEU A 315 -19.38 18.55 -25.24
C LEU A 315 -19.89 19.33 -24.02
N LYS A 316 -19.36 18.97 -22.83
CA LYS A 316 -19.64 19.72 -21.59
C LYS A 316 -19.21 21.17 -21.77
N ASN A 317 -20.10 22.11 -21.43
CA ASN A 317 -19.87 23.56 -21.64
C ASN A 317 -20.71 24.36 -20.64
N GLY A 318 -20.11 24.81 -19.56
CA GLY A 318 -20.77 25.48 -18.46
C GLY A 318 -20.41 24.85 -17.11
N ILE A 319 -21.28 25.04 -16.14
CA ILE A 319 -21.12 24.48 -14.79
C ILE A 319 -21.50 22.99 -14.81
N CYS A 320 -20.58 22.16 -14.37
CA CYS A 320 -20.78 20.73 -14.17
C CYS A 320 -20.79 20.40 -12.68
N LYS A 321 -21.77 19.61 -12.26
CA LYS A 321 -21.92 19.10 -10.90
C LYS A 321 -22.05 17.59 -10.94
N GLU A 322 -21.18 16.90 -10.19
CA GLU A 322 -21.31 15.45 -9.97
C GLU A 322 -21.67 15.18 -8.51
N TYR A 323 -22.49 14.15 -8.31
CA TYR A 323 -23.00 13.74 -7.00
C TYR A 323 -22.54 12.33 -6.65
N HIS A 324 -22.43 12.04 -5.37
CA HIS A 324 -22.33 10.68 -4.86
C HIS A 324 -23.68 9.96 -4.99
N ASN A 325 -23.70 8.63 -4.88
CA ASN A 325 -24.90 7.82 -4.93
C ASN A 325 -25.88 8.09 -3.76
N ASN A 326 -25.46 8.81 -2.72
CA ASN A 326 -26.31 9.31 -1.64
C ASN A 326 -26.90 10.70 -1.92
N GLY A 327 -26.74 11.23 -3.14
CA GLY A 327 -27.25 12.54 -3.55
C GLY A 327 -26.43 13.76 -3.09
N ILE A 328 -25.34 13.53 -2.37
CA ILE A 328 -24.46 14.61 -1.90
C ILE A 328 -23.51 15.02 -3.02
N LEU A 329 -23.29 16.34 -3.19
CA LEU A 329 -22.41 16.90 -4.19
C LEU A 329 -20.98 16.34 -3.99
N LYS A 330 -20.38 15.86 -5.09
CA LYS A 330 -19.04 15.26 -5.16
C LYS A 330 -18.03 16.19 -5.79
N PHE A 331 -18.45 16.89 -6.87
CA PHE A 331 -17.60 17.76 -7.67
C PHE A 331 -18.39 18.94 -8.23
N GLU A 332 -17.73 20.10 -8.32
CA GLU A 332 -18.21 21.27 -9.03
C GLU A 332 -17.07 21.92 -9.80
N GLY A 333 -17.26 22.15 -11.09
CA GLY A 333 -16.27 22.77 -11.97
C GLY A 333 -16.89 23.37 -13.22
N VAL A 334 -16.14 24.15 -13.99
CA VAL A 334 -16.58 24.79 -15.22
C VAL A 334 -15.86 24.19 -16.41
N PHE A 335 -16.62 23.72 -17.40
CA PHE A 335 -16.10 23.18 -18.65
C PHE A 335 -16.34 24.16 -19.81
N ILE A 336 -15.42 24.18 -20.79
CA ILE A 336 -15.57 24.84 -22.07
C ILE A 336 -15.12 23.84 -23.16
N ASN A 337 -16.01 23.59 -24.13
CA ASN A 337 -15.76 22.63 -25.23
C ASN A 337 -15.24 21.27 -24.75
N GLY A 338 -15.84 20.72 -23.69
CA GLY A 338 -15.50 19.42 -23.14
C GLY A 338 -14.23 19.38 -22.28
N LYS A 339 -13.54 20.52 -22.13
CA LYS A 339 -12.33 20.64 -21.31
C LYS A 339 -12.64 21.41 -20.04
N LEU A 340 -12.15 20.91 -18.91
CA LEU A 340 -12.24 21.62 -17.64
C LEU A 340 -11.42 22.91 -17.74
N ARG A 341 -12.05 24.05 -17.48
CA ARG A 341 -11.40 25.35 -17.54
C ARG A 341 -10.43 25.50 -16.36
N LYS A 342 -9.30 26.22 -16.59
CA LYS A 342 -8.39 26.67 -15.54
C LYS A 342 -9.14 27.62 -14.58
N ASN A 343 -9.89 27.03 -13.65
CA ASN A 343 -10.68 27.75 -12.65
C ASN A 343 -10.65 26.98 -11.35
N LEU A 344 -11.12 27.63 -10.31
CA LEU A 344 -11.33 27.03 -9.00
C LEU A 344 -12.34 25.88 -9.08
N ILE A 345 -11.90 24.67 -8.81
CA ILE A 345 -12.77 23.51 -8.67
C ILE A 345 -12.93 23.14 -7.20
N LYS A 346 -14.08 22.50 -6.92
CA LYS A 346 -14.40 22.00 -5.59
C LYS A 346 -14.67 20.51 -5.66
N LEU A 347 -14.03 19.78 -4.79
CA LEU A 347 -14.37 18.40 -4.46
C LEU A 347 -15.00 18.36 -3.07
N TYR A 348 -15.90 17.41 -2.85
CA TYR A 348 -16.63 17.29 -1.61
C TYR A 348 -16.44 15.89 -0.99
N HIS A 349 -16.50 15.80 0.31
CA HIS A 349 -16.62 14.56 1.07
C HIS A 349 -18.03 13.98 0.95
N ASN A 350 -18.22 12.72 1.28
CA ASN A 350 -19.52 12.05 1.30
C ASN A 350 -20.54 12.66 2.28
N ASN A 351 -20.10 13.54 3.16
CA ASN A 351 -20.95 14.31 4.08
C ASN A 351 -21.32 15.72 3.58
N GLY A 352 -20.90 16.07 2.35
CA GLY A 352 -21.20 17.36 1.70
C GLY A 352 -20.29 18.51 2.07
N LYS A 353 -19.30 18.30 2.94
CA LYS A 353 -18.28 19.32 3.23
C LYS A 353 -17.23 19.33 2.14
N VAL A 354 -16.65 20.52 1.86
CA VAL A 354 -15.58 20.65 0.88
C VAL A 354 -14.40 19.79 1.28
N LYS A 355 -13.85 19.04 0.34
CA LYS A 355 -12.66 18.21 0.47
C LYS A 355 -11.43 18.90 -0.10
N PHE A 356 -11.57 19.42 -1.31
CA PHE A 356 -10.56 20.21 -2.03
C PHE A 356 -11.17 21.44 -2.66
N TYR A 357 -10.40 22.52 -2.66
CA TYR A 357 -10.72 23.76 -3.35
C TYR A 357 -9.43 24.32 -3.92
N GLY A 358 -9.36 24.51 -5.23
CA GLY A 358 -8.13 25.00 -5.82
C GLY A 358 -8.16 25.10 -7.33
N GLU A 359 -7.04 25.52 -7.88
CA GLU A 359 -6.83 25.66 -9.31
C GLU A 359 -6.37 24.34 -9.93
N TYR A 360 -6.85 24.08 -11.13
CA TYR A 360 -6.49 22.91 -11.94
C TYR A 360 -5.88 23.37 -13.26
N LEU A 361 -4.77 22.74 -13.66
CA LEU A 361 -4.17 22.88 -14.99
C LEU A 361 -4.18 21.52 -15.69
N ASN A 362 -4.79 21.46 -16.87
CA ASN A 362 -4.65 20.31 -17.75
C ASN A 362 -3.61 20.62 -18.81
N GLU A 363 -2.44 20.02 -18.73
CA GLU A 363 -1.39 20.16 -19.74
C GLU A 363 -1.63 19.29 -20.98
N ASP A 364 -2.40 18.21 -20.85
CA ASP A 364 -2.70 17.29 -21.96
C ASP A 364 -4.09 17.58 -22.53
N GLU A 365 -4.11 18.37 -23.59
CA GLU A 365 -5.35 18.77 -24.29
C GLU A 365 -6.16 17.59 -24.86
N ASN A 366 -5.61 16.39 -24.91
CA ASN A 366 -6.26 15.21 -25.50
C ASN A 366 -6.84 14.24 -24.46
N LYS A 367 -6.59 14.43 -23.18
CA LYS A 367 -7.09 13.53 -22.12
C LYS A 367 -8.48 13.96 -21.68
N SER A 368 -9.41 12.99 -21.62
CA SER A 368 -10.74 13.20 -21.03
C SER A 368 -10.59 13.47 -19.52
N PHE A 369 -11.37 14.42 -19.00
CA PHE A 369 -11.38 14.72 -17.58
C PHE A 369 -11.86 13.50 -16.77
N ASN A 370 -11.07 13.12 -15.78
CA ASN A 370 -11.43 12.13 -14.76
C ASN A 370 -11.18 12.76 -13.39
N ILE A 371 -12.19 12.76 -12.54
CA ILE A 371 -12.11 13.33 -11.18
C ILE A 371 -11.04 12.67 -10.30
N ASN A 372 -10.66 11.41 -10.60
CA ASN A 372 -9.62 10.70 -9.87
C ASN A 372 -8.20 11.07 -10.33
N ASP A 373 -8.06 11.69 -11.51
CA ASP A 373 -6.78 12.04 -12.15
C ASP A 373 -6.54 13.55 -12.15
N ILE A 374 -7.11 14.27 -11.18
CA ILE A 374 -6.96 15.73 -11.12
C ILE A 374 -5.51 16.10 -10.79
N ASN A 375 -4.85 16.74 -11.75
CA ASN A 375 -3.52 17.30 -11.59
C ASN A 375 -3.63 18.74 -11.06
N TRP A 376 -3.48 18.89 -9.73
CA TRP A 376 -3.59 20.19 -9.09
C TRP A 376 -2.39 21.08 -9.43
N ASN A 377 -2.66 22.34 -9.76
CA ASN A 377 -1.65 23.34 -10.06
C ASN A 377 -2.09 24.71 -9.51
N GLY A 378 -1.18 25.44 -8.87
CA GLY A 378 -1.50 26.71 -8.23
C GLY A 378 -1.98 26.52 -6.78
N ASN A 379 -2.75 27.48 -6.28
CA ASN A 379 -3.20 27.49 -4.90
C ASN A 379 -4.31 26.48 -4.63
N VAL A 380 -4.09 25.61 -3.65
CA VAL A 380 -5.04 24.55 -3.26
C VAL A 380 -5.28 24.60 -1.76
N LYS A 381 -6.54 24.36 -1.37
CA LYS A 381 -6.95 24.10 0.01
C LYS A 381 -7.55 22.71 0.11
N GLU A 382 -7.06 21.91 1.03
CA GLU A 382 -7.63 20.62 1.40
C GLU A 382 -8.33 20.74 2.75
N TYR A 383 -9.38 20.00 2.94
CA TYR A 383 -10.16 19.99 4.18
C TYR A 383 -10.35 18.56 4.69
N TYR A 384 -10.42 18.39 5.97
CA TYR A 384 -10.87 17.18 6.62
C TYR A 384 -12.39 16.97 6.42
N ASP A 385 -12.88 15.77 6.67
CA ASP A 385 -14.31 15.42 6.64
C ASP A 385 -15.16 16.18 7.68
N ASN A 386 -14.53 16.65 8.77
CA ASN A 386 -15.18 17.56 9.73
C ASN A 386 -15.31 19.00 9.20
N GLY A 387 -14.71 19.33 8.04
CA GLY A 387 -14.72 20.66 7.41
C GLY A 387 -13.60 21.59 7.87
N GLN A 388 -12.73 21.16 8.77
CA GLN A 388 -11.55 21.93 9.16
C GLN A 388 -10.51 21.91 8.05
N LEU A 389 -9.79 23.03 7.88
CA LEU A 389 -8.69 23.15 6.92
C LEU A 389 -7.60 22.13 7.28
N LYS A 390 -7.13 21.35 6.31
CA LYS A 390 -6.08 20.35 6.43
C LYS A 390 -4.76 20.83 5.85
N PHE A 391 -4.85 21.51 4.70
CA PHE A 391 -3.70 22.01 3.96
C PHE A 391 -4.08 23.28 3.19
N GLU A 392 -3.19 24.23 3.11
CA GLU A 392 -3.23 25.34 2.14
C GLU A 392 -1.83 25.62 1.61
N GLY A 393 -1.72 25.76 0.30
CA GLY A 393 -0.44 26.00 -0.36
C GLY A 393 -0.49 25.77 -1.86
N ASN A 394 0.66 25.82 -2.50
CA ASN A 394 0.77 25.61 -3.93
C ASN A 394 1.00 24.13 -4.27
N TYR A 395 0.43 23.74 -5.40
CA TYR A 395 0.71 22.49 -6.08
C TYR A 395 1.34 22.77 -7.44
N LEU A 396 2.23 21.89 -7.88
CA LEU A 396 2.79 21.82 -9.22
C LEU A 396 2.75 20.39 -9.72
N ASN A 397 2.10 20.15 -10.86
CA ASN A 397 1.91 18.80 -11.43
C ASN A 397 1.35 17.78 -10.43
N GLY A 398 0.32 18.18 -9.65
CA GLY A 398 -0.32 17.34 -8.65
C GLY A 398 0.45 17.14 -7.35
N LEU A 399 1.63 17.74 -7.21
CA LEU A 399 2.48 17.61 -6.03
C LEU A 399 2.56 18.94 -5.28
N LYS A 400 2.59 18.88 -3.94
CA LYS A 400 2.81 20.06 -3.09
C LYS A 400 4.12 20.73 -3.47
N ASN A 401 4.11 22.05 -3.66
CA ASN A 401 5.27 22.80 -4.10
C ASN A 401 5.23 24.26 -3.60
N GLY A 402 6.39 24.80 -3.17
CA GLY A 402 6.48 26.14 -2.60
C GLY A 402 5.95 26.21 -1.18
N LYS A 403 5.61 27.42 -0.74
CA LYS A 403 5.17 27.66 0.65
C LYS A 403 3.79 27.10 0.92
N ALA A 404 3.66 26.42 2.06
CA ALA A 404 2.41 25.78 2.45
C ALA A 404 2.23 25.69 3.97
N LYS A 405 0.97 25.46 4.37
CA LYS A 405 0.59 25.19 5.76
C LYS A 405 -0.24 23.91 5.83
N GLU A 406 0.04 23.11 6.83
CA GLU A 406 -0.77 21.95 7.18
C GLU A 406 -1.38 22.15 8.56
N TYR A 407 -2.55 21.61 8.79
CA TYR A 407 -3.29 21.74 10.03
C TYR A 407 -3.70 20.36 10.55
N TYR A 408 -3.85 20.26 11.84
CA TYR A 408 -4.50 19.13 12.50
C TYR A 408 -6.02 19.16 12.29
N ASN A 409 -6.69 18.05 12.52
CA ASN A 409 -8.16 17.95 12.44
C ASN A 409 -8.92 18.79 13.49
N ASN A 410 -8.21 19.34 14.50
CA ASN A 410 -8.72 20.32 15.46
C ASN A 410 -8.55 21.77 15.00
N GLY A 411 -8.04 22.00 13.77
CA GLY A 411 -7.82 23.30 13.17
C GLY A 411 -6.53 24.02 13.59
N LYS A 412 -5.72 23.45 14.49
CA LYS A 412 -4.43 24.03 14.86
C LYS A 412 -3.38 23.77 13.79
N LEU A 413 -2.46 24.72 13.61
CA LEU A 413 -1.33 24.60 12.70
C LEU A 413 -0.46 23.40 13.08
N LYS A 414 -0.12 22.57 12.09
CA LYS A 414 0.71 21.38 12.21
C LYS A 414 2.10 21.60 11.61
N PHE A 415 2.14 22.27 10.47
CA PHE A 415 3.36 22.55 9.73
C PHE A 415 3.18 23.82 8.90
N GLU A 416 4.22 24.64 8.83
CA GLU A 416 4.36 25.69 7.82
C GLU A 416 5.78 25.68 7.28
N GLY A 417 5.94 25.78 5.98
CA GLY A 417 7.25 25.74 5.34
C GLY A 417 7.19 25.49 3.84
N ASP A 418 8.33 25.12 3.29
CA ASP A 418 8.51 24.95 1.87
C ASP A 418 8.38 23.46 1.46
N TYR A 419 7.77 23.24 0.30
CA TYR A 419 7.62 21.94 -0.36
C TYR A 419 8.30 21.96 -1.73
N LEU A 420 8.90 20.84 -2.11
CA LEU A 420 9.40 20.60 -3.45
C LEU A 420 8.98 19.17 -3.87
N ASN A 421 8.25 19.05 -4.99
CA ASN A 421 7.79 17.77 -5.53
C ASN A 421 7.09 16.87 -4.49
N GLY A 422 6.22 17.45 -3.66
CA GLY A 422 5.43 16.74 -2.65
C GLY A 422 6.15 16.50 -1.33
N MET A 423 7.44 16.79 -1.22
CA MET A 423 8.25 16.62 -0.04
C MET A 423 8.56 17.95 0.63
N ARG A 424 8.60 17.97 1.97
CA ARG A 424 9.08 19.15 2.73
C ARG A 424 10.54 19.37 2.37
N ASN A 425 10.87 20.60 1.93
CA ASN A 425 12.20 20.93 1.43
C ASN A 425 12.44 22.45 1.61
N GLY A 426 13.50 22.82 2.29
CA GLY A 426 13.77 24.21 2.69
C GLY A 426 13.33 24.49 4.12
N GLN A 427 13.09 25.75 4.45
CA GLN A 427 12.77 26.16 5.82
C GLN A 427 11.35 25.75 6.23
N GLY A 428 11.20 25.25 7.46
CA GLY A 428 9.89 24.87 7.96
C GLY A 428 9.80 24.83 9.49
N LYS A 429 8.55 24.97 9.95
CA LYS A 429 8.16 24.85 11.35
C LYS A 429 7.10 23.78 11.52
N GLU A 430 7.28 22.91 12.46
CA GLU A 430 6.30 21.89 12.83
C GLU A 430 5.79 22.16 14.24
N TYR A 431 4.52 21.89 14.48
CA TYR A 431 3.86 22.16 15.74
C TYR A 431 3.23 20.88 16.29
N TYR A 432 3.13 20.78 17.59
CA TYR A 432 2.32 19.77 18.28
C TYR A 432 0.82 20.08 18.14
N ASP A 433 -0.02 19.11 18.40
CA ASP A 433 -1.49 19.25 18.39
C ASP A 433 -2.03 20.20 19.49
N ASN A 434 -1.21 20.49 20.53
CA ASN A 434 -1.50 21.54 21.49
C ASN A 434 -1.21 22.96 20.96
N GLY A 435 -0.58 23.08 19.76
CA GLY A 435 -0.22 24.33 19.10
C GLY A 435 1.16 24.89 19.46
N ARG A 436 1.94 24.19 20.28
CA ARG A 436 3.32 24.58 20.59
C ARG A 436 4.27 24.17 19.49
N LEU A 437 5.32 24.96 19.29
CA LEU A 437 6.39 24.64 18.34
C LEU A 437 7.06 23.31 18.73
N LYS A 438 7.25 22.43 17.75
CA LYS A 438 7.90 21.13 17.85
C LYS A 438 9.25 21.12 17.19
N TYR A 439 9.36 21.78 16.03
CA TYR A 439 10.54 21.82 15.19
C TYR A 439 10.62 23.13 14.44
N GLU A 440 11.82 23.68 14.32
CA GLU A 440 12.15 24.79 13.46
C GLU A 440 13.51 24.53 12.82
N GLY A 441 13.58 24.59 11.48
CA GLY A 441 14.81 24.34 10.76
C GLY A 441 14.62 24.01 9.31
N GLU A 442 15.65 23.45 8.70
CA GLU A 442 15.67 23.08 7.30
C GLU A 442 15.26 21.63 7.08
N TYR A 443 14.48 21.39 6.04
CA TYR A 443 14.12 20.07 5.54
C TYR A 443 14.82 19.78 4.20
N LEU A 444 15.22 18.56 3.99
CA LEU A 444 15.63 18.00 2.71
C LEU A 444 14.88 16.69 2.47
N ASN A 445 13.98 16.68 1.47
CA ASN A 445 13.16 15.50 1.12
C ASN A 445 12.43 14.86 2.31
N ASN A 446 11.72 15.66 3.09
CA ASN A 446 10.99 15.33 4.34
C ASN A 446 11.87 15.06 5.56
N GLU A 447 13.19 15.02 5.42
CA GLU A 447 14.12 14.74 6.50
C GLU A 447 14.66 16.06 7.09
N TYR A 448 14.90 16.06 8.40
CA TYR A 448 15.56 17.18 9.07
C TYR A 448 16.98 17.34 8.53
N ASN A 449 17.37 18.57 8.21
CA ASN A 449 18.67 18.86 7.62
C ASN A 449 19.26 20.18 8.11
N ALA A 450 20.58 20.34 8.01
CA ALA A 450 21.34 21.52 8.43
C ALA A 450 21.07 21.89 9.91
N LYS A 451 20.94 23.16 10.22
CA LYS A 451 20.70 23.63 11.61
C LYS A 451 19.23 23.57 11.96
N VAL A 452 18.93 22.93 13.07
CA VAL A 452 17.57 22.72 13.56
C VAL A 452 17.40 23.02 15.03
N GLU A 453 16.18 23.38 15.40
CA GLU A 453 15.71 23.43 16.78
C GLU A 453 14.50 22.51 16.95
N ILE A 454 14.55 21.66 17.94
CA ILE A 454 13.48 20.72 18.28
C ILE A 454 13.05 20.99 19.71
N PHE A 455 11.75 20.98 19.95
CA PHE A 455 11.18 21.34 21.25
C PHE A 455 10.38 20.18 21.84
N HIS A 456 10.31 20.11 23.13
CA HIS A 456 9.37 19.27 23.88
C HIS A 456 7.93 19.80 23.75
N ASP A 457 6.95 18.95 24.02
CA ASP A 457 5.52 19.29 24.04
C ASP A 457 5.13 20.39 25.07
N ASN A 458 6.01 20.65 26.06
CA ASN A 458 5.89 21.75 27.01
C ASN A 458 6.46 23.07 26.47
N GLY A 459 7.03 23.11 25.26
CA GLY A 459 7.60 24.27 24.60
C GLY A 459 9.06 24.58 24.97
N LYS A 460 9.70 23.76 25.80
CA LYS A 460 11.15 23.91 26.08
C LYS A 460 11.97 23.22 25.00
N LEU A 461 13.16 23.76 24.76
CA LEU A 461 14.09 23.19 23.79
C LEU A 461 14.45 21.74 24.14
N LEU A 462 14.42 20.83 23.19
CA LEU A 462 14.85 19.44 23.29
C LEU A 462 16.24 19.27 22.66
N PHE A 463 16.43 19.84 21.46
CA PHE A 463 17.67 19.73 20.71
C PHE A 463 17.90 21.00 19.89
N GLN A 464 19.13 21.45 19.84
CA GLN A 464 19.61 22.51 18.94
C GLN A 464 20.93 22.05 18.32
N GLY A 465 21.00 21.97 17.03
CA GLY A 465 22.22 21.51 16.38
C GLY A 465 22.06 21.16 14.92
N GLU A 466 22.96 20.32 14.43
CA GLU A 466 23.05 19.97 13.02
C GLU A 466 22.46 18.58 12.76
N TYR A 467 21.75 18.46 11.64
CA TYR A 467 21.21 17.22 11.09
C TYR A 467 21.68 17.01 9.64
N SER A 468 21.84 15.78 9.27
CA SER A 468 22.06 15.37 7.88
C SER A 468 21.24 14.13 7.58
N ASN A 469 20.38 14.18 6.55
CA ASN A 469 19.49 13.07 6.16
C ASN A 469 18.69 12.51 7.36
N GLY A 470 18.05 13.37 8.12
CA GLY A 470 17.18 12.98 9.24
C GLY A 470 17.90 12.51 10.50
N LYS A 471 19.24 12.58 10.54
CA LYS A 471 20.05 12.13 11.66
C LYS A 471 20.87 13.28 12.23
N LYS A 472 21.00 13.31 13.57
CA LYS A 472 21.92 14.24 14.24
C LYS A 472 23.33 14.01 13.71
N ASN A 473 23.98 15.07 13.20
CA ASN A 473 25.30 14.99 12.60
C ASN A 473 25.98 16.36 12.69
N GLY A 474 27.19 16.42 13.24
CA GLY A 474 27.86 17.68 13.57
C GLY A 474 27.59 18.14 15.00
N LYS A 475 27.68 19.43 15.25
CA LYS A 475 27.56 20.00 16.62
C LYS A 475 26.12 20.10 17.07
N GLY A 476 25.86 19.75 18.33
CA GLY A 476 24.52 19.85 18.90
C GLY A 476 24.45 19.89 20.41
N LYS A 477 23.31 20.39 20.90
CA LYS A 477 22.95 20.47 22.30
C LYS A 477 21.61 19.76 22.51
N GLU A 478 21.56 18.90 23.51
CA GLU A 478 20.32 18.27 23.96
C GLU A 478 19.89 18.79 25.32
N PHE A 479 18.59 18.89 25.53
CA PHE A 479 18.03 19.42 26.76
C PHE A 479 16.96 18.49 27.33
N HIS A 480 16.96 18.35 28.62
CA HIS A 480 15.91 17.67 29.36
C HIS A 480 14.59 18.46 29.28
N LYS A 481 13.45 17.80 29.47
CA LYS A 481 12.12 18.43 29.49
C LYS A 481 11.94 19.54 30.50
N SER A 482 12.82 19.61 31.50
CA SER A 482 12.90 20.75 32.43
C SER A 482 13.60 21.97 31.81
N GLY A 483 14.26 21.86 30.66
CA GLY A 483 15.06 22.88 30.01
C GLY A 483 16.53 22.87 30.37
N LYS A 484 16.99 21.90 31.17
CA LYS A 484 18.40 21.76 31.52
C LYS A 484 19.18 21.09 30.41
N LEU A 485 20.41 21.57 30.16
CA LEU A 485 21.32 20.98 29.20
C LEU A 485 21.72 19.56 29.64
N ILE A 486 21.54 18.55 28.76
CA ILE A 486 21.92 17.16 29.02
C ILE A 486 23.12 16.70 28.19
N TYR A 487 23.34 17.30 27.04
CA TYR A 487 24.50 17.01 26.23
C TYR A 487 24.88 18.21 25.36
N GLU A 488 26.15 18.45 25.20
CA GLU A 488 26.73 19.39 24.23
C GLU A 488 27.97 18.78 23.65
N GLY A 489 27.98 18.59 22.33
CA GLY A 489 29.09 17.95 21.66
C GLY A 489 28.83 17.64 20.19
N GLU A 490 29.59 16.70 19.64
CA GLU A 490 29.51 16.27 18.27
C GLU A 490 28.71 14.97 18.12
N TYR A 491 27.97 14.88 17.03
CA TYR A 491 27.17 13.72 16.65
C TYR A 491 27.63 13.16 15.30
N SER A 492 27.52 11.86 15.13
CA SER A 492 27.55 11.17 13.84
C SER A 492 26.45 10.15 13.79
N ASN A 493 25.54 10.27 12.81
CA ASN A 493 24.43 9.34 12.61
C ASN A 493 23.62 9.07 13.91
N ASN A 494 23.25 10.10 14.65
CA ASN A 494 22.56 10.08 15.95
C ASN A 494 23.43 9.62 17.13
N LEU A 495 24.64 9.16 16.92
CA LEU A 495 25.55 8.76 17.99
C LEU A 495 26.30 9.98 18.50
N ARG A 496 26.39 10.15 19.82
CA ARG A 496 27.24 11.15 20.46
C ARG A 496 28.69 10.70 20.30
N LEU A 497 29.52 11.50 19.63
CA LEU A 497 30.93 11.18 19.40
C LEU A 497 31.83 11.74 20.47
N GLU A 498 31.89 13.06 20.55
CA GLU A 498 32.71 13.79 21.50
C GLU A 498 31.89 14.93 22.06
N GLY A 499 31.92 15.08 23.39
CA GLY A 499 31.15 16.13 24.06
C GLY A 499 31.02 15.91 25.53
N HIS A 500 30.20 16.76 26.14
CA HIS A 500 29.90 16.74 27.55
C HIS A 500 28.45 16.34 27.78
N ILE A 501 28.20 15.38 28.68
CA ILE A 501 26.86 14.85 28.97
C ILE A 501 26.47 15.15 30.44
N LYS A 502 25.21 15.55 30.60
CA LYS A 502 24.53 15.65 31.90
C LYS A 502 23.19 14.94 31.81
N GLU A 503 22.97 13.97 32.64
CA GLU A 503 21.67 13.32 32.78
C GLU A 503 20.97 13.75 34.05
N TYR A 504 19.66 13.80 34.05
CA TYR A 504 18.83 14.18 35.18
C TYR A 504 17.79 13.12 35.45
N TYR A 505 17.50 12.89 36.70
CA TYR A 505 16.35 12.14 37.16
C TYR A 505 15.04 12.89 36.88
N ASP A 506 13.90 12.20 36.94
CA ASP A 506 12.58 12.79 36.76
C ASP A 506 12.28 13.91 37.79
N ASN A 507 12.89 13.84 38.95
CA ASN A 507 12.82 14.90 39.98
C ASN A 507 13.72 16.12 39.68
N ASN A 508 14.29 16.21 38.48
CA ASN A 508 15.20 17.25 38.02
C ASN A 508 16.56 17.34 38.74
N LYS A 509 16.93 16.40 39.59
CA LYS A 509 18.28 16.34 40.14
C LYS A 509 19.26 15.74 39.14
N LEU A 510 20.51 16.18 39.21
CA LEU A 510 21.58 15.66 38.36
C LEU A 510 21.78 14.17 38.66
N LYS A 511 21.85 13.33 37.61
CA LYS A 511 22.09 11.90 37.69
C LYS A 511 23.51 11.56 37.27
N PHE A 512 24.01 12.28 36.27
CA PHE A 512 25.27 11.98 35.62
C PHE A 512 25.89 13.26 35.03
N ASP A 513 27.23 13.43 35.14
CA ASP A 513 28.00 14.50 34.53
C ASP A 513 29.34 13.93 34.05
N GLY A 514 29.59 13.96 32.75
CA GLY A 514 30.80 13.36 32.22
C GLY A 514 31.06 13.68 30.75
N LYS A 515 32.12 13.10 30.21
CA LYS A 515 32.54 13.29 28.82
C LYS A 515 32.32 12.03 27.98
N TYR A 516 32.01 12.23 26.71
CA TYR A 516 31.96 11.21 25.67
C TYR A 516 33.15 11.41 24.72
N LEU A 517 33.74 10.30 24.30
CA LEU A 517 34.70 10.23 23.22
C LEU A 517 34.39 9.00 22.37
N ASN A 518 34.25 9.18 21.06
CA ASN A 518 33.91 8.12 20.11
C ASN A 518 32.63 7.35 20.49
N GLY A 519 31.61 8.07 20.96
CA GLY A 519 30.30 7.50 21.34
C GLY A 519 30.28 6.74 22.66
N LYS A 520 31.37 6.80 23.44
CA LYS A 520 31.54 6.11 24.70
C LYS A 520 31.96 7.08 25.80
N LEU A 521 31.62 6.76 27.03
CA LEU A 521 32.12 7.51 28.19
C LEU A 521 33.63 7.36 28.31
N ASN A 522 34.31 8.48 28.42
CA ASN A 522 35.76 8.54 28.58
C ASN A 522 36.18 9.74 29.45
N GLY A 523 37.16 9.56 30.29
CA GLY A 523 37.65 10.61 31.17
C GLY A 523 36.84 10.76 32.48
N THR A 524 36.92 11.90 33.12
CA THR A 524 36.31 12.13 34.42
C THR A 524 34.80 12.20 34.35
N VAL A 525 34.14 11.48 35.25
CA VAL A 525 32.68 11.34 35.33
C VAL A 525 32.24 11.52 36.79
N LYS A 526 31.09 12.15 36.99
CA LYS A 526 30.37 12.22 38.27
C LYS A 526 28.97 11.61 38.11
N GLU A 527 28.65 10.63 38.92
CA GLU A 527 27.31 10.09 39.06
C GLU A 527 26.69 10.53 40.40
N TYR A 528 25.38 10.66 40.41
CA TYR A 528 24.64 11.09 41.59
C TYR A 528 23.49 10.14 41.88
N HIS A 529 23.15 9.96 43.13
CA HIS A 529 21.92 9.30 43.56
C HIS A 529 20.69 10.20 43.30
N ASP A 530 19.51 9.61 43.30
CA ASP A 530 18.22 10.31 43.12
C ASP A 530 17.92 11.37 44.19
N ASN A 531 18.57 11.27 45.36
CA ASN A 531 18.55 12.28 46.40
C ASN A 531 19.46 13.49 46.11
N GLY A 532 20.32 13.41 45.04
CA GLY A 532 21.24 14.46 44.61
C GLY A 532 22.62 14.40 45.24
N LYS A 533 22.91 13.41 46.11
CA LYS A 533 24.26 13.20 46.66
C LYS A 533 25.11 12.48 45.62
N LEU A 534 26.44 12.73 45.69
CA LEU A 534 27.40 12.05 44.81
C LEU A 534 27.35 10.55 45.05
N LYS A 535 27.34 9.76 43.94
CA LYS A 535 27.35 8.31 43.91
C LYS A 535 28.71 7.77 43.48
N PHE A 536 29.32 8.43 42.49
CA PHE A 536 30.63 8.08 41.95
C PHE A 536 31.31 9.31 41.38
N GLU A 537 32.59 9.43 41.59
CA GLU A 537 33.48 10.40 40.96
C GLU A 537 34.76 9.69 40.56
N GLY A 538 35.05 9.66 39.25
CA GLY A 538 36.23 8.95 38.80
C GLY A 538 36.39 8.92 37.30
N GLU A 539 37.21 8.02 36.83
CA GLU A 539 37.57 7.89 35.42
C GLU A 539 36.83 6.74 34.75
N TYR A 540 36.39 6.99 33.53
CA TYR A 540 35.80 6.01 32.62
C TYR A 540 36.64 5.81 31.40
N LEU A 541 36.70 4.60 30.87
CA LEU A 541 37.27 4.25 29.59
C LEU A 541 36.29 3.30 28.84
N ASN A 542 35.84 3.74 27.66
CA ASN A 542 34.92 2.93 26.82
C ASN A 542 33.62 2.49 27.50
N ASN A 543 33.01 3.30 28.31
CA ASN A 543 31.79 3.11 29.12
C ASN A 543 31.98 2.30 30.41
N GLU A 544 33.19 1.92 30.79
CA GLU A 544 33.47 1.16 31.99
C GLU A 544 34.29 2.02 32.94
N LYS A 545 34.08 1.89 34.25
CA LYS A 545 34.92 2.54 35.27
C LYS A 545 36.34 2.01 35.11
N ASN A 546 37.29 2.90 34.86
CA ASN A 546 38.67 2.54 34.60
C ASN A 546 39.61 3.66 35.01
N GLY A 547 40.55 3.40 35.90
CA GLY A 547 41.40 4.42 36.53
C GLY A 547 40.90 4.77 37.93
N LYS A 548 41.27 5.95 38.38
CA LYS A 548 40.94 6.40 39.74
C LYS A 548 39.45 6.73 39.92
N GLY A 549 38.89 6.32 41.05
CA GLY A 549 37.50 6.63 41.36
C GLY A 549 37.15 6.48 42.82
N ILE A 550 36.11 7.20 43.21
CA ILE A 550 35.51 7.16 44.58
C ILE A 550 34.01 6.89 44.38
N GLU A 551 33.54 5.88 45.08
CA GLU A 551 32.11 5.51 45.07
C GLU A 551 31.50 5.78 46.46
N TYR A 552 30.27 6.27 46.47
CA TYR A 552 29.56 6.70 47.68
C TYR A 552 28.20 6.00 47.78
N ASP A 553 27.77 5.72 49.00
CA ASP A 553 26.41 5.29 49.27
C ASP A 553 25.39 6.47 49.17
N ASN A 554 24.12 6.18 49.28
CA ASN A 554 23.05 7.20 49.20
C ASN A 554 23.02 8.17 50.39
N LYS A 555 23.81 7.90 51.45
CA LYS A 555 24.00 8.80 52.58
C LYS A 555 25.21 9.72 52.40
N GLY A 556 26.09 9.42 51.43
CA GLY A 556 27.31 10.16 51.10
C GLY A 556 28.55 9.61 51.79
N ASN A 557 28.51 8.40 52.32
CA ASN A 557 29.68 7.74 52.86
C ASN A 557 30.48 7.06 51.71
N ILE A 558 31.79 7.10 51.79
CA ILE A 558 32.68 6.43 50.81
C ILE A 558 32.56 4.94 50.97
N ILE A 559 32.10 4.23 49.92
CA ILE A 559 32.04 2.75 49.85
C ILE A 559 33.21 2.13 49.16
N PHE A 560 33.88 2.88 48.26
CA PHE A 560 35.13 2.46 47.62
C PHE A 560 35.94 3.70 47.24
N GLU A 561 37.21 3.62 47.42
CA GLU A 561 38.17 4.61 46.96
C GLU A 561 39.40 3.86 46.41
N GLY A 562 39.71 4.05 45.11
CA GLY A 562 40.85 3.36 44.51
C GLY A 562 40.87 3.39 42.98
N ASN A 563 41.48 2.44 42.40
CA ASN A 563 41.54 2.22 40.94
C ASN A 563 40.52 1.16 40.52
N TYR A 564 39.86 1.42 39.39
CA TYR A 564 38.96 0.52 38.71
C TYR A 564 39.64 -0.04 37.48
N LEU A 565 39.30 -1.28 37.09
CA LEU A 565 39.59 -1.86 35.78
C LEU A 565 38.35 -2.54 35.27
N ASN A 566 37.76 -1.99 34.19
CA ASN A 566 36.54 -2.52 33.56
C ASN A 566 35.43 -2.81 34.58
N ASP A 567 35.02 -1.78 35.32
CA ASP A 567 33.99 -1.76 36.38
C ASP A 567 34.33 -2.57 37.65
N ILE A 568 35.50 -3.22 37.67
CA ILE A 568 35.94 -4.03 38.82
C ILE A 568 36.80 -3.18 39.76
N TYR A 569 36.64 -3.30 41.06
CA TYR A 569 37.57 -2.77 42.07
C TYR A 569 38.95 -3.42 41.88
N TRP A 570 39.86 -2.69 41.31
CA TRP A 570 41.17 -3.24 40.96
C TRP A 570 42.22 -3.09 42.11
N GLU A 571 42.37 -1.89 42.62
CA GLU A 571 43.27 -1.56 43.72
C GLU A 571 42.66 -0.41 44.53
N GLY A 572 42.51 -0.57 45.81
CA GLY A 572 41.94 0.46 46.67
C GLY A 572 41.32 -0.09 47.93
N ASN A 573 40.44 0.71 48.55
CA ASN A 573 39.84 0.38 49.82
C ASN A 573 38.32 0.39 49.72
N GLU A 574 37.67 -0.78 49.99
CA GLU A 574 36.19 -0.94 50.08
C GLU A 574 35.75 -0.74 51.54
N LYS A 575 34.66 0.01 51.70
CA LYS A 575 34.00 0.28 52.99
C LYS A 575 32.51 -0.06 52.90
N GLU A 576 32.01 -0.72 53.92
CA GLU A 576 30.57 -0.96 54.09
C GLU A 576 30.11 -0.36 55.42
N TYR A 577 28.87 0.13 55.45
CA TYR A 577 28.32 0.80 56.64
C TYR A 577 27.07 0.11 57.16
N HIS A 578 26.88 0.14 58.45
CA HIS A 578 25.64 -0.24 59.12
C HIS A 578 24.49 0.72 58.76
N PRO A 579 23.21 0.31 58.94
CA PRO A 579 22.07 1.21 58.73
C PRO A 579 22.12 2.51 59.52
N ASN A 580 22.81 2.52 60.67
CA ASN A 580 23.03 3.72 61.50
C ASN A 580 24.13 4.66 60.97
N GLY A 581 24.79 4.29 59.83
CA GLY A 581 25.84 5.08 59.17
C GLY A 581 27.25 4.87 59.74
N LYS A 582 27.43 3.97 60.73
CA LYS A 582 28.76 3.65 61.26
C LYS A 582 29.45 2.59 60.39
N LEU A 583 30.78 2.62 60.33
CA LEU A 583 31.57 1.68 59.55
C LEU A 583 31.31 0.24 60.00
N LYS A 584 31.01 -0.63 59.06
CA LYS A 584 30.75 -2.07 59.25
C LYS A 584 31.92 -2.92 58.81
N PHE A 585 32.54 -2.55 57.65
CA PHE A 585 33.56 -3.34 57.02
C PHE A 585 34.54 -2.45 56.27
N GLU A 586 35.83 -2.82 56.30
CA GLU A 586 36.88 -2.18 55.51
C GLU A 586 37.88 -3.23 55.03
N VAL A 587 38.16 -3.24 53.71
CA VAL A 587 39.12 -4.19 53.10
C VAL A 587 39.85 -3.55 51.92
N ASN A 588 41.05 -3.94 51.67
CA ASN A 588 41.82 -3.54 50.52
C ASN A 588 41.65 -4.51 49.36
N TYR A 589 41.74 -3.97 48.14
CA TYR A 589 41.84 -4.70 46.88
C TYR A 589 43.20 -4.56 46.27
N LEU A 590 43.68 -5.64 45.62
CA LEU A 590 44.89 -5.66 44.79
C LEU A 590 44.66 -6.62 43.63
N ASN A 591 44.86 -6.13 42.37
CA ASN A 591 44.65 -6.89 41.16
C ASN A 591 43.23 -7.50 41.05
N GLY A 592 42.20 -6.77 41.50
CA GLY A 592 40.80 -7.20 41.41
C GLY A 592 40.37 -8.17 42.49
N LEU A 593 41.22 -8.48 43.42
CA LEU A 593 40.96 -9.44 44.51
C LEU A 593 41.15 -8.79 45.88
N LYS A 594 40.29 -9.18 46.83
CA LYS A 594 40.50 -8.74 48.22
C LYS A 594 41.84 -9.22 48.74
N SER A 595 42.65 -8.28 49.20
CA SER A 595 44.03 -8.56 49.59
C SER A 595 44.47 -7.58 50.67
N GLY A 596 45.31 -8.04 51.62
CA GLY A 596 45.77 -7.22 52.71
C GLY A 596 44.83 -7.12 53.89
N LYS A 597 44.97 -6.10 54.70
CA LYS A 597 44.24 -5.98 55.94
C LYS A 597 42.73 -5.76 55.74
N VAL A 598 41.93 -6.43 56.59
CA VAL A 598 40.47 -6.27 56.68
C VAL A 598 40.10 -5.96 58.10
N LYS A 599 39.10 -5.08 58.23
CA LYS A 599 38.46 -4.81 59.52
C LYS A 599 36.96 -4.86 59.38
N GLU A 600 36.28 -5.58 60.27
CA GLU A 600 34.84 -5.55 60.47
C GLU A 600 34.53 -4.94 61.84
N TYR A 601 33.42 -4.18 61.89
CA TYR A 601 32.98 -3.53 63.10
C TYR A 601 31.53 -3.93 63.45
N TYR A 602 31.19 -3.95 64.69
CA TYR A 602 29.82 -3.96 65.14
C TYR A 602 29.16 -2.58 64.98
N ASP A 603 27.86 -2.53 65.11
CA ASP A 603 27.06 -1.31 64.99
C ASP A 603 27.36 -0.27 66.13
N ASN A 604 28.05 -0.69 67.18
CA ASN A 604 28.58 0.15 68.26
C ASN A 604 30.02 0.65 68.04
N GLU A 605 30.58 0.51 66.80
CA GLU A 605 31.93 0.88 66.33
C GLU A 605 33.08 0.08 66.96
N ARG A 606 32.80 -0.96 67.76
CA ARG A 606 33.83 -1.87 68.25
C ARG A 606 34.24 -2.83 67.15
N ILE A 607 35.49 -3.16 67.09
CA ILE A 607 36.03 -4.14 66.16
C ILE A 607 35.34 -5.50 66.39
N LYS A 608 34.85 -6.12 65.33
CA LYS A 608 34.28 -7.44 65.32
C LYS A 608 35.29 -8.47 64.83
N PHE A 609 36.06 -8.07 63.82
CA PHE A 609 37.06 -8.90 63.21
C PHE A 609 38.19 -8.04 62.64
N GLU A 610 39.42 -8.44 62.76
CA GLU A 610 40.56 -7.95 62.01
C GLU A 610 41.42 -9.09 61.54
N GLY A 611 41.91 -9.00 60.31
CA GLY A 611 42.69 -10.06 59.67
C GLY A 611 43.30 -9.65 58.36
N GLU A 612 43.64 -10.61 57.55
CA GLU A 612 44.22 -10.39 56.20
C GLU A 612 43.51 -11.24 55.17
N TYR A 613 43.26 -10.65 53.98
CA TYR A 613 42.85 -11.36 52.77
C TYR A 613 44.03 -11.62 51.84
N LYS A 614 44.03 -12.75 51.18
CA LYS A 614 44.90 -13.04 50.05
C LYS A 614 44.04 -13.70 48.97
N ASN A 615 43.90 -13.00 47.81
CA ASN A 615 43.14 -13.50 46.68
C ASN A 615 41.65 -13.87 47.01
N ASN A 616 40.92 -12.98 47.69
CA ASN A 616 39.53 -13.11 48.12
C ASN A 616 39.31 -14.07 49.31
N GLU A 617 40.31 -14.70 49.83
CA GLU A 617 40.19 -15.62 50.97
C GLU A 617 40.95 -15.09 52.20
N LEU A 618 40.35 -15.28 53.38
CA LEU A 618 41.06 -14.97 54.62
C LEU A 618 42.33 -15.83 54.72
N ASN A 619 43.45 -15.18 54.94
CA ASN A 619 44.74 -15.87 54.96
C ASN A 619 45.75 -15.10 55.82
N GLY A 620 46.32 -15.75 56.82
CA GLY A 620 47.25 -15.13 57.74
C GLY A 620 46.62 -14.90 59.08
N LYS A 621 47.21 -13.99 59.89
CA LYS A 621 46.77 -13.72 61.25
C LYS A 621 45.42 -12.97 61.28
N ALA A 622 44.57 -13.38 62.19
CA ALA A 622 43.25 -12.78 62.40
C ALA A 622 42.82 -12.80 63.87
N ILE A 623 42.04 -11.79 64.24
CA ILE A 623 41.46 -11.68 65.57
C ILE A 623 39.95 -11.44 65.41
N GLU A 624 39.15 -12.28 66.02
CA GLU A 624 37.70 -12.05 66.21
C GLU A 624 37.41 -11.51 67.59
N TYR A 625 36.43 -10.65 67.70
CA TYR A 625 36.02 -10.06 68.98
C TYR A 625 34.51 -10.30 69.21
N PHE A 626 34.15 -10.42 70.47
CA PHE A 626 32.77 -10.33 70.91
C PHE A 626 32.25 -8.91 70.88
N PHE A 627 30.92 -8.77 70.93
CA PHE A 627 30.26 -7.43 70.94
C PHE A 627 30.70 -6.52 72.09
N ASN A 628 31.14 -7.09 73.23
CA ASN A 628 31.67 -6.37 74.34
C ASN A 628 33.13 -5.91 74.21
N GLY A 629 33.79 -6.33 73.05
CA GLY A 629 35.16 -5.96 72.70
C GLY A 629 36.23 -6.94 73.26
N ARG A 630 35.83 -8.01 73.95
CA ARG A 630 36.78 -9.10 74.30
C ARG A 630 37.17 -9.92 73.13
N ILE A 631 38.36 -10.44 73.10
CA ILE A 631 38.84 -11.38 72.05
C ILE A 631 38.00 -12.63 72.10
N LYS A 632 37.50 -13.08 70.95
CA LYS A 632 36.79 -14.32 70.72
C LYS A 632 37.71 -15.40 70.12
N PHE A 633 38.54 -14.98 69.16
CA PHE A 633 39.50 -15.83 68.50
C PHE A 633 40.74 -15.02 68.16
N ASN A 634 41.91 -15.57 68.35
CA ASN A 634 43.18 -15.01 67.94
C ASN A 634 44.04 -16.14 67.38
N GLY A 635 44.28 -16.14 66.05
CA GLY A 635 44.98 -17.21 65.38
C GLY A 635 45.20 -16.92 63.93
N GLU A 636 45.28 -17.98 63.12
CA GLU A 636 45.57 -17.89 61.71
C GLU A 636 44.42 -18.49 60.87
N TYR A 637 44.22 -17.96 59.68
CA TYR A 637 43.35 -18.47 58.65
C TYR A 637 44.17 -18.90 57.42
N LEU A 638 43.76 -19.97 56.76
CA LEU A 638 44.26 -20.43 55.46
C LEU A 638 43.06 -20.76 54.59
N ASN A 639 43.00 -20.11 53.37
CA ASN A 639 41.95 -20.32 52.41
C ASN A 639 40.51 -20.18 53.03
N GLY A 640 40.33 -19.14 53.87
CA GLY A 640 39.04 -18.83 54.50
C GLY A 640 38.66 -19.71 55.69
N ARG A 641 39.54 -20.62 56.10
CA ARG A 641 39.32 -21.53 57.26
C ARG A 641 40.35 -21.28 58.34
N LYS A 642 39.90 -21.44 59.64
CA LYS A 642 40.84 -21.42 60.76
C LYS A 642 41.92 -22.46 60.56
N ASN A 643 43.19 -22.07 60.65
CA ASN A 643 44.32 -22.95 60.41
C ASN A 643 45.54 -22.42 61.16
N GLY A 644 46.40 -23.32 61.67
CA GLY A 644 47.57 -22.93 62.43
C GLY A 644 47.30 -22.70 63.92
N GLU A 645 48.28 -22.07 64.61
CA GLU A 645 48.22 -21.81 66.03
C GLU A 645 47.11 -20.77 66.36
N CYS A 646 46.34 -21.04 67.39
CA CYS A 646 45.29 -20.16 67.84
C CYS A 646 44.89 -20.26 69.31
N LYS A 647 44.21 -19.21 69.75
CA LYS A 647 43.46 -19.15 71.03
C LYS A 647 42.05 -18.76 70.76
N GLU A 648 41.11 -19.53 71.24
CA GLU A 648 39.71 -19.26 71.18
C GLU A 648 39.14 -19.03 72.59
N TYR A 649 38.23 -18.09 72.72
CA TYR A 649 37.74 -17.64 74.00
C TYR A 649 36.22 -17.71 74.04
N ASP A 650 35.65 -18.11 75.17
CA ASP A 650 34.26 -17.91 75.49
C ASP A 650 34.04 -16.53 76.10
N ASN A 651 32.88 -15.94 75.85
CA ASN A 651 32.56 -14.59 76.35
C ASN A 651 32.42 -14.52 77.86
N ILE A 652 32.21 -15.63 78.55
CA ILE A 652 31.94 -15.75 79.97
C ILE A 652 33.14 -16.37 80.67
N ASN A 653 33.63 -17.51 80.25
CA ASN A 653 34.52 -18.37 80.98
C ASN A 653 36.02 -18.17 80.65
N GLY A 654 36.33 -17.35 79.67
CA GLY A 654 37.70 -17.07 79.30
C GLY A 654 38.23 -17.96 78.14
N LEU A 655 39.43 -18.52 78.29
CA LEU A 655 40.07 -19.33 77.28
C LEU A 655 39.28 -20.63 77.06
N GLU A 656 38.76 -20.85 75.89
CA GLU A 656 37.99 -22.03 75.49
C GLU A 656 38.87 -23.07 74.77
N PHE A 657 39.80 -22.63 73.92
CA PHE A 657 40.72 -23.51 73.21
C PHE A 657 42.05 -22.82 72.92
N GLU A 658 43.14 -23.54 73.12
CA GLU A 658 44.49 -23.15 72.72
C GLU A 658 45.16 -24.35 72.05
N GLY A 659 45.56 -24.14 70.77
CA GLY A 659 46.15 -25.23 70.01
C GLY A 659 46.25 -24.92 68.52
N ILE A 660 46.21 -25.95 67.71
CA ILE A 660 46.30 -25.86 66.26
C ILE A 660 44.97 -26.23 65.61
N TYR A 661 44.45 -25.42 64.70
CA TYR A 661 43.39 -25.73 63.80
C TYR A 661 43.97 -26.24 62.48
N ILE A 662 43.32 -27.22 61.84
CA ILE A 662 43.52 -27.63 60.44
C ILE A 662 42.16 -27.67 59.75
N ASP A 663 42.02 -26.94 58.64
CA ASP A 663 40.82 -26.83 57.85
C ASP A 663 39.55 -26.48 58.67
N GLY A 664 39.66 -25.64 59.66
CA GLY A 664 38.55 -25.23 60.53
C GLY A 664 38.18 -26.20 61.64
N ILE A 665 39.00 -27.24 61.84
CA ILE A 665 38.79 -28.23 62.89
C ILE A 665 39.86 -28.03 63.97
N ARG A 666 39.51 -28.08 65.29
CA ARG A 666 40.46 -28.12 66.42
C ARG A 666 41.25 -29.44 66.31
N TRP A 667 42.47 -29.38 65.76
CA TRP A 667 43.28 -30.55 65.42
C TRP A 667 44.06 -31.09 66.57
N THR A 668 44.83 -30.27 67.21
CA THR A 668 45.57 -30.62 68.37
C THR A 668 45.67 -29.43 69.34
N GLY A 669 45.56 -29.65 70.66
CA GLY A 669 45.57 -28.60 71.64
C GLY A 669 44.74 -28.94 72.87
N LYS A 670 44.47 -27.94 73.68
CA LYS A 670 43.63 -28.07 74.87
C LYS A 670 42.43 -27.16 74.77
N GLY A 671 41.24 -27.64 75.16
CA GLY A 671 40.05 -26.82 75.12
C GLY A 671 38.87 -27.38 75.84
N SER A 672 37.85 -26.56 75.95
CA SER A 672 36.55 -26.86 76.54
C SER A 672 35.45 -26.67 75.50
N GLU A 673 34.48 -27.50 75.51
CA GLU A 673 33.29 -27.37 74.70
C GLU A 673 32.06 -27.25 75.58
N TYR A 674 31.14 -26.38 75.20
CA TYR A 674 29.91 -26.11 75.97
C TYR A 674 28.68 -26.36 75.05
N ASN A 675 27.59 -26.83 75.60
CA ASN A 675 26.34 -26.94 74.87
C ASN A 675 25.67 -25.57 74.75
N SER A 676 24.57 -25.50 74.00
CA SER A 676 23.81 -24.28 73.76
C SER A 676 23.26 -23.61 75.04
N LYS A 677 23.26 -24.30 76.15
CA LYS A 677 22.85 -23.78 77.48
C LYS A 677 24.04 -23.28 78.33
N GLY A 678 25.24 -23.41 77.81
CA GLY A 678 26.46 -23.03 78.51
C GLY A 678 27.00 -24.07 79.48
N ASN A 679 26.49 -25.31 79.45
CA ASN A 679 27.00 -26.38 80.26
C ASN A 679 28.19 -27.06 79.60
N LEU A 680 29.22 -27.37 80.36
CA LEU A 680 30.46 -28.01 79.89
C LEU A 680 30.11 -29.42 79.28
N VAL A 681 30.56 -29.65 78.06
CA VAL A 681 30.40 -30.91 77.33
C VAL A 681 31.72 -31.67 77.28
N PHE A 682 32.81 -31.00 77.09
CA PHE A 682 34.13 -31.60 77.07
C PHE A 682 35.16 -30.58 77.55
N GLU A 683 36.12 -31.04 78.34
CA GLU A 683 37.31 -30.29 78.75
C GLU A 683 38.52 -31.20 78.69
N GLY A 684 39.47 -30.91 77.83
CA GLY A 684 40.60 -31.82 77.65
C GLY A 684 41.49 -31.50 76.45
N GLU A 685 42.14 -32.52 76.00
CA GLU A 685 43.08 -32.46 74.87
C GLU A 685 42.43 -32.99 73.56
N TYR A 686 42.75 -32.37 72.49
CA TYR A 686 42.43 -32.78 71.10
C TYR A 686 43.63 -33.36 70.45
N LEU A 687 43.46 -34.41 69.64
CA LEU A 687 44.46 -35.00 68.77
C LEU A 687 43.79 -35.51 67.49
N ASP A 688 44.36 -35.18 66.33
CA ASP A 688 43.89 -35.54 65.01
C ASP A 688 42.41 -35.20 64.78
N GLY A 689 41.97 -34.04 65.29
CA GLY A 689 40.61 -33.53 65.15
C GLY A 689 39.57 -34.24 66.07
N LYS A 690 40.03 -35.07 66.99
CA LYS A 690 39.16 -35.81 67.93
C LYS A 690 39.44 -35.42 69.37
N ARG A 691 38.44 -35.51 70.28
CA ARG A 691 38.63 -35.43 71.70
C ARG A 691 39.53 -36.59 72.14
N TRP A 692 40.69 -36.30 72.67
CA TRP A 692 41.70 -37.32 72.97
C TRP A 692 41.77 -37.70 74.42
N ASN A 693 42.06 -36.76 75.29
CA ASN A 693 42.12 -36.99 76.74
C ASN A 693 41.35 -35.87 77.47
N GLY A 694 40.50 -36.17 78.39
CA GLY A 694 39.78 -35.18 79.17
C GLY A 694 38.44 -35.62 79.70
N LEU A 695 37.73 -34.69 80.36
CA LEU A 695 36.42 -34.89 80.93
C LEU A 695 35.37 -34.74 79.79
N LEU A 696 34.45 -35.73 79.67
CA LEU A 696 33.31 -35.71 78.77
C LEU A 696 32.00 -35.80 79.54
N ILE A 697 31.08 -34.85 79.26
CA ILE A 697 29.75 -34.84 79.81
C ILE A 697 28.77 -34.82 78.67
N GLU A 698 27.92 -35.81 78.57
CA GLU A 698 26.85 -35.85 77.59
C GLU A 698 25.52 -35.56 78.24
N TYR A 699 24.70 -34.75 77.59
CA TYR A 699 23.41 -34.29 78.07
C TYR A 699 22.28 -34.85 77.18
N GLY A 700 21.10 -35.10 77.79
CA GLY A 700 19.90 -35.42 77.07
C GLY A 700 19.45 -34.41 76.06
N GLN A 701 18.43 -34.76 75.29
CA GLN A 701 17.93 -33.92 74.25
C GLN A 701 17.52 -32.47 74.70
N ASP A 702 17.15 -32.36 75.97
CA ASP A 702 16.82 -31.06 76.60
C ASP A 702 18.05 -30.23 76.96
N GLY A 703 19.27 -30.78 76.84
CA GLY A 703 20.55 -30.14 77.12
C GLY A 703 20.82 -29.82 78.60
N SER A 704 20.04 -30.38 79.57
CA SER A 704 20.17 -30.12 81.00
C SER A 704 20.44 -31.39 81.81
N GLN A 705 19.83 -32.51 81.48
CA GLN A 705 20.01 -33.77 82.19
C GLN A 705 21.31 -34.44 81.73
N VAL A 706 22.20 -34.68 82.61
CA VAL A 706 23.44 -35.47 82.34
C VAL A 706 23.08 -36.89 82.11
N ILE A 707 23.49 -37.45 80.95
CA ILE A 707 23.27 -38.84 80.56
C ILE A 707 24.57 -39.63 80.52
N PHE A 708 25.72 -38.97 80.48
CA PHE A 708 27.05 -39.52 80.60
C PHE A 708 27.97 -38.55 81.32
N TYR A 709 28.70 -38.97 82.23
CA TYR A 709 29.78 -38.29 82.94
C TYR A 709 30.99 -39.16 83.01
N GLY A 710 32.09 -38.83 82.40
CA GLY A 710 33.25 -39.72 82.31
C GLY A 710 34.44 -39.04 81.67
N ASN A 711 35.53 -39.74 81.54
CA ASN A 711 36.74 -39.32 80.85
C ASN A 711 36.83 -39.92 79.48
N VAL A 712 37.40 -39.18 78.55
CA VAL A 712 37.96 -39.66 77.28
C VAL A 712 39.45 -39.86 77.51
N VAL A 713 39.98 -41.07 77.23
CA VAL A 713 41.40 -41.38 77.27
C VAL A 713 41.79 -42.02 75.95
N GLU A 714 42.75 -41.46 75.25
CA GLU A 714 43.18 -41.83 73.91
C GLU A 714 41.97 -41.95 72.92
N GLY A 715 40.95 -41.06 73.01
CA GLY A 715 39.77 -41.06 72.21
C GLY A 715 38.68 -42.04 72.59
N ILE A 716 38.83 -42.81 73.61
CA ILE A 716 37.88 -43.85 74.14
C ILE A 716 37.17 -43.25 75.36
N LYS A 717 35.84 -43.45 75.45
CA LYS A 717 35.01 -43.02 76.61
C LYS A 717 35.10 -44.00 77.79
N PHE A 718 35.32 -43.50 79.00
CA PHE A 718 35.32 -44.22 80.23
C PHE A 718 34.35 -43.53 81.21
N LEU A 719 33.44 -44.25 81.81
CA LEU A 719 32.55 -43.74 82.85
C LEU A 719 33.34 -43.46 84.11
N ILE A 720 33.09 -42.33 84.76
CA ILE A 720 33.61 -42.05 86.12
C ILE A 720 32.52 -42.55 87.06
N GLU A 721 32.86 -43.58 87.91
CA GLU A 721 32.00 -44.09 88.96
C GLU A 721 31.68 -43.09 90.03
#